data_66ed41389683f40b8e06eef55486a5d4
#
_entry.id   66ed41389683f40b8e06eef55486a5d4
#
_cell.length_a   1.000
_cell.length_b   1.000
_cell.length_c   1.000
_cell.angle_alpha   90.00
_cell.angle_beta   90.00
_cell.angle_gamma   90.00
#
_symmetry.space_group_name_H-M   'P 1'
#
loop_
_entity.id
_entity.type
_entity.pdbx_description
1 polymer ?
#
loop_
_entity_poly.entity_id
_entity_poly.type
_entity_poly.pdbx_seq_one_letter_code
_entity_poly.pdbx_strand_id
1 'polypeptide(L)'
;LPCTHNGTDRCFMTSQNHGFAVDGDSIPSGWKTLFTNENDGTNEGIIHETMPFFSVQFHPEHTAGPTDLEWLFDIFVDAIKSFKRKSQCNVDCNIKEKLKFIPKIHDRPKKVLILGSGGLSIGQAGEFDYSGSQAVKAMQEEKILTVLINPNIATVQTSKGLADKVYFLPITPEYVEQVIKAERPTGVLLTFGGQTALNCGVELKKSGVLEKYNVNVLGTPIQSIIDTEDRKIFAEKINAIGEKVAPSSAVSTVEEALVAAQNIGYPVMARAAFSLGGLGSGFANNEDELKILAHHALSHSDQLIIDKSLKGWKEVEYEVVRDGYDNCITVCNMENVDPLGIHTGESIVVAPSQTLSNREYYMLRNTAIKVIRHFGIVGECNIQYALNPHSEEFYIIEVNARLSRSSALASKATGYPLAYVAAKLSLGIPLPKIKNSVTGVTTACFEPSLDYCVVKIPRWDLAKFNRVSTKIGSSMKSVGEVMSIGRNFEEAFQKALRMVDENVNGFDPNLQIVNEKELQEPTDKRMFVLAAALKAGYSIEKIYELTKIDRWFLQKFKRIVEYYDILSNQGIIDVKVLKEAKQIGFSDKQIASTIKSTEIAVRKLREENNITPFVKQIDTVAAEWPASTNYLYLTYNASSHDLDFSENHVMVLGSGVYRIGSSVEFDWCAVACLRELRNQGKKTIMVNYNPETVSTDYDISDRLYFEEISFEVVMDIYNLEQPEGVILS
;
A
#
# COMPACT_ATOMS: atom_id res chain seq x y z
N LEU A 1 -15.86 -10.29 9.48
CA LEU A 1 -15.46 -10.05 10.89
C LEU A 1 -14.41 -11.07 11.34
N PRO A 2 -13.50 -10.70 12.26
CA PRO A 2 -12.45 -11.60 12.76
C PRO A 2 -13.01 -12.57 13.82
N CYS A 3 -12.91 -13.86 13.57
CA CYS A 3 -13.29 -14.92 14.49
C CYS A 3 -12.10 -15.78 14.88
N THR A 4 -11.88 -15.95 16.17
CA THR A 4 -10.79 -16.76 16.72
C THR A 4 -11.30 -18.14 17.12
N HIS A 5 -10.58 -19.18 16.72
CA HIS A 5 -10.82 -20.55 17.12
C HIS A 5 -10.40 -20.76 18.59
N ASN A 6 -11.36 -21.17 19.42
CA ASN A 6 -11.12 -21.44 20.83
C ASN A 6 -10.28 -22.70 21.02
N GLY A 7 -9.06 -22.54 21.49
CA GLY A 7 -8.10 -23.63 21.73
C GLY A 7 -6.87 -23.65 20.82
N THR A 8 -6.82 -22.84 19.76
CA THR A 8 -5.60 -22.59 18.98
C THR A 8 -5.25 -21.12 18.84
N ASP A 9 -6.15 -20.22 19.25
CA ASP A 9 -6.03 -18.77 19.16
C ASP A 9 -5.77 -18.26 17.73
N ARG A 10 -6.10 -19.09 16.71
CA ARG A 10 -6.01 -18.73 15.30
C ARG A 10 -7.23 -17.92 14.90
N CYS A 11 -6.99 -16.75 14.33
CA CYS A 11 -8.02 -15.81 13.91
C CYS A 11 -8.18 -15.80 12.39
N PHE A 12 -9.43 -15.79 11.92
CA PHE A 12 -9.80 -15.84 10.51
C PHE A 12 -10.83 -14.77 10.18
N MET A 13 -10.79 -14.29 8.94
CA MET A 13 -11.83 -13.43 8.41
C MET A 13 -13.05 -14.27 8.05
N THR A 14 -14.22 -13.86 8.54
CA THR A 14 -15.49 -14.56 8.34
C THR A 14 -16.53 -13.64 7.74
N SER A 15 -17.47 -14.23 7.02
CA SER A 15 -18.67 -13.55 6.53
C SER A 15 -19.80 -13.73 7.52
N GLN A 16 -20.34 -12.62 8.00
CA GLN A 16 -21.40 -12.57 9.02
C GLN A 16 -22.69 -12.01 8.41
N ASN A 17 -23.81 -12.62 8.73
CA ASN A 17 -25.14 -12.14 8.33
C ASN A 17 -26.21 -12.60 9.34
N HIS A 18 -26.09 -12.17 10.57
CA HIS A 18 -27.00 -12.56 11.66
C HIS A 18 -27.20 -11.41 12.67
N GLY A 19 -28.36 -11.39 13.31
CA GLY A 19 -28.68 -10.46 14.39
C GLY A 19 -28.80 -11.14 15.76
N PHE A 20 -28.57 -12.47 15.82
CA PHE A 20 -28.64 -13.27 17.04
C PHE A 20 -27.45 -14.23 17.07
N ALA A 21 -26.91 -14.47 18.25
CA ALA A 21 -25.86 -15.46 18.51
C ALA A 21 -26.28 -16.39 19.66
N VAL A 22 -25.70 -17.58 19.71
CA VAL A 22 -25.88 -18.49 20.83
C VAL A 22 -25.12 -17.91 22.04
N ASP A 23 -25.82 -17.74 23.16
CA ASP A 23 -25.19 -17.28 24.39
C ASP A 23 -24.21 -18.34 24.91
N GLY A 24 -22.93 -17.98 24.95
CA GLY A 24 -21.84 -18.86 25.36
C GLY A 24 -21.94 -19.36 26.82
N ASP A 25 -22.53 -18.55 27.68
CA ASP A 25 -22.69 -18.88 29.12
C ASP A 25 -23.85 -19.85 29.38
N SER A 26 -24.79 -19.94 28.43
CA SER A 26 -25.99 -20.82 28.54
C SER A 26 -25.85 -22.14 27.78
N ILE A 27 -24.69 -22.46 27.24
CA ILE A 27 -24.45 -23.70 26.49
C ILE A 27 -24.62 -24.93 27.40
N PRO A 28 -25.39 -25.97 26.95
CA PRO A 28 -25.61 -27.18 27.74
C PRO A 28 -24.31 -27.96 28.02
N SER A 29 -24.34 -28.73 29.12
CA SER A 29 -23.23 -29.65 29.43
C SER A 29 -22.92 -30.59 28.27
N GLY A 30 -21.64 -30.80 27.99
CA GLY A 30 -21.14 -31.58 26.86
C GLY A 30 -20.92 -30.77 25.57
N TRP A 31 -21.29 -29.49 25.57
CA TRP A 31 -20.99 -28.54 24.50
C TRP A 31 -20.04 -27.44 24.98
N LYS A 32 -19.27 -26.89 24.06
CA LYS A 32 -18.39 -25.74 24.29
C LYS A 32 -18.39 -24.79 23.10
N THR A 33 -17.95 -23.58 23.32
CA THR A 33 -17.73 -22.60 22.25
C THR A 33 -16.59 -23.05 21.32
N LEU A 34 -16.76 -22.88 20.02
CA LEU A 34 -15.79 -23.25 18.99
C LEU A 34 -15.06 -22.04 18.42
N PHE A 35 -15.80 -20.98 18.12
CA PHE A 35 -15.27 -19.71 17.62
C PHE A 35 -15.86 -18.54 18.40
N THR A 36 -15.06 -17.49 18.54
CA THR A 36 -15.46 -16.23 19.19
C THR A 36 -15.08 -15.05 18.29
N ASN A 37 -15.99 -14.11 18.13
CA ASN A 37 -15.72 -12.84 17.42
C ASN A 37 -14.79 -11.97 18.29
N GLU A 38 -13.66 -11.54 17.75
CA GLU A 38 -12.68 -10.75 18.49
C GLU A 38 -13.12 -9.30 18.74
N ASN A 39 -14.12 -8.80 18.01
CA ASN A 39 -14.57 -7.43 18.15
C ASN A 39 -15.60 -7.23 19.29
N ASP A 40 -16.53 -8.16 19.46
CA ASP A 40 -17.63 -8.04 20.41
C ASP A 40 -17.76 -9.21 21.40
N GLY A 41 -16.93 -10.25 21.23
CA GLY A 41 -16.94 -11.43 22.11
C GLY A 41 -18.12 -12.37 21.87
N THR A 42 -18.93 -12.18 20.84
CA THR A 42 -20.05 -13.07 20.54
C THR A 42 -19.57 -14.48 20.18
N ASN A 43 -20.38 -15.47 20.56
CA ASN A 43 -20.12 -16.85 20.19
C ASN A 43 -20.45 -17.08 18.72
N GLU A 44 -19.49 -17.55 17.95
CA GLU A 44 -19.59 -17.78 16.51
C GLU A 44 -19.56 -19.23 16.11
N GLY A 45 -19.64 -20.15 17.07
CA GLY A 45 -19.74 -21.56 16.82
C GLY A 45 -19.69 -22.40 18.09
N ILE A 46 -20.31 -23.57 18.03
CA ILE A 46 -20.34 -24.54 19.13
C ILE A 46 -19.91 -25.91 18.66
N ILE A 47 -19.33 -26.69 19.54
CA ILE A 47 -18.91 -28.05 19.29
C ILE A 47 -19.22 -28.95 20.47
N HIS A 48 -19.67 -30.19 20.20
CA HIS A 48 -19.86 -31.19 21.21
C HIS A 48 -18.54 -31.85 21.61
N GLU A 49 -18.29 -32.06 22.88
CA GLU A 49 -16.99 -32.54 23.39
C GLU A 49 -16.64 -33.98 22.95
N THR A 50 -17.64 -34.83 22.77
CA THR A 50 -17.46 -36.24 22.47
C THR A 50 -18.13 -36.73 21.19
N MET A 51 -19.24 -36.09 20.81
CA MET A 51 -19.98 -36.44 19.60
C MET A 51 -19.50 -35.60 18.41
N PRO A 52 -19.62 -36.09 17.15
CA PRO A 52 -19.14 -35.38 15.97
C PRO A 52 -20.13 -34.28 15.51
N PHE A 53 -20.59 -33.45 16.47
CA PHE A 53 -21.54 -32.38 16.21
C PHE A 53 -20.85 -31.02 16.41
N PHE A 54 -20.95 -30.17 15.42
CA PHE A 54 -20.50 -28.78 15.53
C PHE A 54 -21.35 -27.88 14.63
N SER A 55 -21.36 -26.61 14.93
CA SER A 55 -21.97 -25.58 14.10
C SER A 55 -21.13 -24.31 14.12
N VAL A 56 -21.28 -23.50 13.09
CA VAL A 56 -20.73 -22.16 13.01
C VAL A 56 -21.83 -21.18 12.66
N GLN A 57 -21.74 -19.97 13.17
CA GLN A 57 -22.70 -18.90 12.94
C GLN A 57 -22.42 -18.13 11.65
N PHE A 58 -21.13 -17.99 11.30
CA PHE A 58 -20.69 -17.40 10.04
C PHE A 58 -20.90 -18.33 8.84
N HIS A 59 -20.70 -17.79 7.64
CA HIS A 59 -20.85 -18.51 6.37
C HIS A 59 -19.49 -18.97 5.81
N PRO A 60 -19.05 -20.23 6.02
CA PRO A 60 -17.77 -20.71 5.49
C PRO A 60 -17.77 -20.82 3.96
N GLU A 61 -18.94 -21.04 3.36
CA GLU A 61 -19.18 -21.20 1.91
C GLU A 61 -19.19 -19.89 1.13
N HIS A 62 -18.90 -18.81 1.75
CA HIS A 62 -19.11 -17.47 1.24
C HIS A 62 -18.59 -17.25 -0.18
N THR A 63 -19.42 -16.73 -1.08
CA THR A 63 -19.07 -16.51 -2.49
C THR A 63 -18.61 -15.07 -2.82
N ALA A 64 -18.80 -14.13 -1.91
CA ALA A 64 -18.43 -12.72 -2.04
C ALA A 64 -17.49 -12.25 -0.93
N GLY A 65 -16.64 -13.12 -0.42
CA GLY A 65 -15.70 -12.85 0.66
C GLY A 65 -14.66 -13.96 0.82
N PRO A 66 -13.88 -13.93 1.92
CA PRO A 66 -12.84 -14.92 2.16
C PRO A 66 -13.41 -16.29 2.48
N THR A 67 -12.80 -17.32 1.91
CA THR A 67 -13.14 -18.74 2.10
C THR A 67 -12.16 -19.43 3.06
N ASP A 68 -11.59 -18.71 3.99
CA ASP A 68 -10.51 -19.17 4.87
C ASP A 68 -10.89 -20.39 5.72
N LEU A 69 -12.18 -20.56 6.00
CA LEU A 69 -12.73 -21.67 6.80
C LEU A 69 -13.61 -22.63 6.01
N GLU A 70 -13.57 -22.58 4.67
CA GLU A 70 -14.33 -23.52 3.79
C GLU A 70 -13.98 -24.99 4.08
N TRP A 71 -12.76 -25.28 4.50
CA TRP A 71 -12.31 -26.61 4.88
C TRP A 71 -13.08 -27.24 6.07
N LEU A 72 -13.91 -26.49 6.79
CA LEU A 72 -14.82 -27.05 7.78
C LEU A 72 -15.81 -28.05 7.16
N PHE A 73 -16.16 -27.87 5.89
CA PHE A 73 -16.96 -28.86 5.14
C PHE A 73 -16.19 -30.16 4.93
N ASP A 74 -14.87 -30.12 4.72
CA ASP A 74 -14.05 -31.31 4.60
C ASP A 74 -14.05 -32.08 5.93
N ILE A 75 -13.91 -31.38 7.06
CA ILE A 75 -14.00 -31.98 8.40
C ILE A 75 -15.36 -32.67 8.59
N PHE A 76 -16.45 -32.02 8.18
CA PHE A 76 -17.80 -32.59 8.24
C PHE A 76 -17.91 -33.86 7.39
N VAL A 77 -17.45 -33.84 6.15
CA VAL A 77 -17.46 -34.99 5.24
C VAL A 77 -16.62 -36.14 5.79
N ASP A 78 -15.46 -35.86 6.36
CA ASP A 78 -14.58 -36.86 6.94
C ASP A 78 -15.17 -37.47 8.23
N ALA A 79 -15.90 -36.69 9.01
CA ALA A 79 -16.65 -37.19 10.14
C ALA A 79 -17.75 -38.21 9.71
N ILE A 80 -18.48 -37.91 8.62
CA ILE A 80 -19.46 -38.85 8.03
C ILE A 80 -18.80 -40.12 7.54
N LYS A 81 -17.66 -40.03 6.83
CA LYS A 81 -16.91 -41.21 6.35
C LYS A 81 -16.43 -42.07 7.51
N SER A 82 -15.94 -41.47 8.58
CA SER A 82 -15.48 -42.16 9.79
C SER A 82 -16.64 -42.88 10.49
N PHE A 83 -17.78 -42.23 10.62
CA PHE A 83 -18.99 -42.81 11.17
C PHE A 83 -19.46 -44.04 10.38
N LYS A 84 -19.52 -43.92 9.04
CA LYS A 84 -19.87 -45.07 8.16
C LYS A 84 -18.91 -46.26 8.29
N ARG A 85 -17.62 -46.00 8.54
CA ARG A 85 -16.59 -47.03 8.76
C ARG A 85 -16.57 -47.54 10.19
N LYS A 86 -17.44 -47.08 11.07
CA LYS A 86 -17.46 -47.38 12.52
C LYS A 86 -16.11 -47.05 13.20
N SER A 87 -15.37 -46.10 12.67
CA SER A 87 -14.13 -45.62 13.27
C SER A 87 -14.42 -44.42 14.18
N GLN A 88 -13.64 -44.28 15.24
CA GLN A 88 -13.75 -43.17 16.15
C GLN A 88 -13.36 -41.87 15.43
N CYS A 89 -14.18 -40.82 15.52
CA CYS A 89 -13.91 -39.51 14.97
C CYS A 89 -14.07 -38.46 16.08
N ASN A 90 -13.01 -37.69 16.33
CA ASN A 90 -13.05 -36.55 17.21
C ASN A 90 -12.87 -35.29 16.37
N VAL A 91 -13.97 -34.59 16.12
CA VAL A 91 -13.99 -33.37 15.27
C VAL A 91 -13.14 -32.25 15.88
N ASP A 92 -13.18 -32.07 17.19
CA ASP A 92 -12.35 -31.06 17.88
C ASP A 92 -10.85 -31.28 17.65
N CYS A 93 -10.40 -32.55 17.78
CA CYS A 93 -9.02 -32.89 17.49
C CYS A 93 -8.65 -32.67 16.04
N ASN A 94 -9.53 -32.99 15.09
CA ASN A 94 -9.29 -32.79 13.66
C ASN A 94 -9.18 -31.30 13.32
N ILE A 95 -10.04 -30.46 13.88
CA ILE A 95 -9.98 -29.00 13.71
C ILE A 95 -8.66 -28.47 14.31
N LYS A 96 -8.32 -28.86 15.52
CA LYS A 96 -7.07 -28.45 16.19
C LYS A 96 -5.83 -28.88 15.42
N GLU A 97 -5.79 -30.09 14.87
CA GLU A 97 -4.67 -30.56 14.08
C GLU A 97 -4.55 -29.78 12.75
N LYS A 98 -5.68 -29.47 12.11
CA LYS A 98 -5.71 -28.64 10.90
C LYS A 98 -5.19 -27.21 11.15
N LEU A 99 -5.47 -26.66 12.32
CA LEU A 99 -5.09 -25.30 12.72
C LEU A 99 -3.76 -25.23 13.49
N LYS A 100 -3.15 -26.39 13.76
CA LYS A 100 -1.90 -26.48 14.53
C LYS A 100 -0.78 -25.69 13.86
N PHE A 101 -0.21 -24.79 14.63
CA PHE A 101 0.97 -24.05 14.23
C PHE A 101 1.94 -23.95 15.43
N ILE A 102 3.22 -24.14 15.17
CA ILE A 102 4.26 -24.02 16.19
C ILE A 102 4.95 -22.66 15.98
N PRO A 103 4.68 -21.67 16.83
CA PRO A 103 5.24 -20.34 16.66
C PRO A 103 6.76 -20.35 16.89
N LYS A 104 7.48 -19.60 16.06
CA LYS A 104 8.92 -19.31 16.25
C LYS A 104 9.05 -17.89 16.77
N ILE A 105 9.04 -17.75 18.09
CA ILE A 105 9.08 -16.46 18.77
C ILE A 105 10.36 -16.37 19.58
N HIS A 106 11.04 -15.23 19.49
CA HIS A 106 12.18 -14.92 20.31
C HIS A 106 11.74 -14.42 21.71
N ASP A 107 12.61 -14.58 22.70
CA ASP A 107 12.42 -13.94 23.99
C ASP A 107 12.30 -12.42 23.81
N ARG A 108 11.46 -11.79 24.63
CA ARG A 108 11.23 -10.35 24.57
C ARG A 108 12.53 -9.57 24.77
N PRO A 109 12.97 -8.77 23.80
CA PRO A 109 14.21 -8.01 23.91
C PRO A 109 14.09 -6.89 24.95
N LYS A 110 15.18 -6.56 25.63
CA LYS A 110 15.25 -5.37 26.52
C LYS A 110 15.74 -4.15 25.77
N LYS A 111 16.56 -4.33 24.76
CA LYS A 111 17.14 -3.30 23.91
C LYS A 111 17.15 -3.77 22.47
N VAL A 112 16.67 -2.92 21.57
CA VAL A 112 16.58 -3.19 20.13
C VAL A 112 17.39 -2.18 19.34
N LEU A 113 18.17 -2.68 18.39
CA LEU A 113 18.84 -1.88 17.38
C LEU A 113 17.93 -1.75 16.16
N ILE A 114 17.72 -0.53 15.70
CA ILE A 114 16.96 -0.22 14.49
C ILE A 114 17.93 0.31 13.45
N LEU A 115 17.97 -0.32 12.28
CA LEU A 115 18.74 0.18 11.14
C LEU A 115 17.84 1.08 10.30
N GLY A 116 18.23 2.33 10.11
CA GLY A 116 17.57 3.29 9.24
C GLY A 116 17.93 3.07 7.77
N SER A 117 17.47 3.98 6.92
CA SER A 117 17.64 3.87 5.45
C SER A 117 18.90 4.56 4.91
N GLY A 118 19.55 5.37 5.71
CA GLY A 118 20.67 6.19 5.24
C GLY A 118 20.24 7.49 4.58
N GLY A 119 21.03 7.97 3.65
CA GLY A 119 20.74 9.16 2.86
C GLY A 119 19.59 8.94 1.88
N LEU A 120 18.90 10.03 1.54
CA LEU A 120 17.84 9.98 0.54
C LEU A 120 18.38 9.64 -0.84
N SER A 121 17.68 8.78 -1.54
CA SER A 121 17.95 8.42 -2.93
C SER A 121 16.65 8.14 -3.68
N ILE A 122 16.74 8.13 -5.01
CA ILE A 122 15.60 7.68 -5.82
C ILE A 122 15.28 6.23 -5.46
N GLY A 123 14.02 5.97 -5.13
CA GLY A 123 13.55 4.64 -4.69
C GLY A 123 13.69 4.36 -3.20
N GLN A 124 14.34 5.24 -2.43
CA GLN A 124 14.53 5.10 -0.99
C GLN A 124 14.60 6.48 -0.33
N ALA A 125 13.44 7.03 0.01
CA ALA A 125 13.30 8.41 0.46
C ALA A 125 12.54 8.52 1.80
N GLY A 126 11.54 9.40 1.87
CA GLY A 126 10.84 9.77 3.08
C GLY A 126 9.99 8.67 3.71
N GLU A 127 9.59 7.67 2.96
CA GLU A 127 8.81 6.53 3.44
C GLU A 127 9.47 5.78 4.61
N PHE A 128 10.79 5.81 4.68
CA PHE A 128 11.54 5.17 5.77
C PHE A 128 11.71 6.08 7.00
N ASP A 129 11.49 7.37 6.89
CA ASP A 129 11.32 8.22 8.06
C ASP A 129 10.00 7.90 8.79
N TYR A 130 8.93 7.71 8.03
CA TYR A 130 7.66 7.19 8.55
C TYR A 130 7.84 5.84 9.24
N SER A 131 8.38 4.83 8.55
CA SER A 131 8.48 3.48 9.10
C SER A 131 9.40 3.40 10.32
N GLY A 132 10.54 4.06 10.29
CA GLY A 132 11.47 4.12 11.42
C GLY A 132 10.89 4.83 12.64
N SER A 133 10.19 5.94 12.44
CA SER A 133 9.50 6.68 13.52
C SER A 133 8.43 5.83 14.20
N GLN A 134 7.64 5.11 13.45
CA GLN A 134 6.60 4.22 13.96
C GLN A 134 7.20 3.00 14.68
N ALA A 135 8.31 2.45 14.19
CA ALA A 135 9.02 1.37 14.84
C ALA A 135 9.55 1.79 16.22
N VAL A 136 10.19 2.95 16.31
CA VAL A 136 10.68 3.51 17.59
C VAL A 136 9.51 3.69 18.56
N LYS A 137 8.41 4.30 18.13
CA LYS A 137 7.21 4.48 18.95
C LYS A 137 6.67 3.15 19.48
N ALA A 138 6.52 2.15 18.62
CA ALA A 138 6.01 0.84 19.01
C ALA A 138 6.89 0.16 20.08
N MET A 139 8.21 0.27 19.95
CA MET A 139 9.17 -0.25 20.93
C MET A 139 9.05 0.48 22.28
N GLN A 140 8.94 1.81 22.27
CA GLN A 140 8.81 2.60 23.48
C GLN A 140 7.52 2.30 24.25
N GLU A 141 6.41 2.13 23.56
CA GLU A 141 5.13 1.71 24.18
C GLU A 141 5.27 0.37 24.91
N GLU A 142 6.10 -0.52 24.38
CA GLU A 142 6.43 -1.80 25.00
C GLU A 142 7.56 -1.72 26.03
N LYS A 143 8.03 -0.52 26.38
CA LYS A 143 9.12 -0.25 27.34
C LYS A 143 10.43 -0.91 26.96
N ILE A 144 10.73 -0.95 25.68
CA ILE A 144 11.98 -1.49 25.12
C ILE A 144 12.90 -0.32 24.77
N LEU A 145 14.16 -0.40 25.21
CA LEU A 145 15.16 0.59 24.87
C LEU A 145 15.50 0.52 23.37
N THR A 146 15.60 1.68 22.74
CA THR A 146 15.84 1.81 21.30
C THR A 146 17.19 2.46 20.99
N VAL A 147 17.93 1.85 20.10
CA VAL A 147 19.15 2.40 19.50
C VAL A 147 18.94 2.48 18.00
N LEU A 148 19.04 3.68 17.44
CA LEU A 148 18.87 3.93 16.01
C LEU A 148 20.21 4.25 15.37
N ILE A 149 20.54 3.62 14.24
CA ILE A 149 21.64 4.05 13.37
C ILE A 149 21.03 4.64 12.11
N ASN A 150 21.25 5.93 11.87
CA ASN A 150 20.88 6.59 10.63
C ASN A 150 21.73 7.86 10.44
N PRO A 151 22.47 8.00 9.34
CA PRO A 151 23.31 9.19 9.09
C PRO A 151 22.50 10.43 8.69
N ASN A 152 21.20 10.32 8.40
CA ASN A 152 20.36 11.43 7.97
C ASN A 152 20.00 12.33 9.18
N ILE A 153 20.47 13.57 9.16
CA ILE A 153 20.27 14.55 10.25
C ILE A 153 18.95 15.30 10.17
N ALA A 154 18.24 15.24 9.05
CA ALA A 154 17.04 16.03 8.78
C ALA A 154 15.75 15.17 8.78
N THR A 155 15.70 14.17 9.65
CA THR A 155 14.56 13.26 9.75
C THR A 155 13.89 13.33 11.12
N VAL A 156 12.60 12.97 11.17
CA VAL A 156 11.86 12.88 12.42
C VAL A 156 12.42 11.76 13.31
N GLN A 157 12.74 10.59 12.73
CA GLN A 157 13.25 9.44 13.49
C GLN A 157 14.57 9.72 14.22
N THR A 158 15.42 10.60 13.68
CA THR A 158 16.67 10.98 14.33
C THR A 158 16.53 12.18 15.27
N SER A 159 15.32 12.72 15.43
CA SER A 159 15.03 13.83 16.31
C SER A 159 15.27 13.47 17.78
N LYS A 160 15.76 14.45 18.55
CA LYS A 160 15.96 14.31 19.99
C LYS A 160 14.65 13.91 20.69
N GLY A 161 14.74 12.90 21.56
CA GLY A 161 13.62 12.45 22.39
C GLY A 161 12.71 11.43 21.71
N LEU A 162 13.03 10.96 20.49
CA LEU A 162 12.30 9.85 19.88
C LEU A 162 12.97 8.52 20.23
N ALA A 163 14.11 8.15 19.65
CA ALA A 163 14.88 7.00 20.09
C ALA A 163 15.70 7.32 21.36
N ASP A 164 15.98 6.32 22.21
CA ASP A 164 16.80 6.51 23.41
C ASP A 164 18.22 6.91 23.06
N LYS A 165 18.77 6.34 21.99
CA LYS A 165 20.07 6.72 21.43
C LYS A 165 20.03 6.74 19.91
N VAL A 166 20.70 7.71 19.31
CA VAL A 166 20.89 7.86 17.87
C VAL A 166 22.36 7.91 17.53
N TYR A 167 22.78 7.06 16.60
CA TYR A 167 24.12 7.06 16.02
C TYR A 167 24.05 7.57 14.58
N PHE A 168 24.68 8.71 14.33
CA PHE A 168 24.82 9.30 12.98
C PHE A 168 26.02 8.67 12.27
N LEU A 169 25.88 7.42 11.89
CA LEU A 169 26.91 6.60 11.27
C LEU A 169 26.41 5.96 9.99
N PRO A 170 27.30 5.63 9.04
CA PRO A 170 26.95 4.84 7.87
C PRO A 170 26.35 3.48 8.27
N ILE A 171 25.39 3.02 7.48
CA ILE A 171 24.75 1.72 7.68
C ILE A 171 25.56 0.68 6.91
N THR A 172 26.73 0.37 7.43
CA THR A 172 27.62 -0.68 6.92
C THR A 172 27.93 -1.69 8.02
N PRO A 173 28.26 -2.94 7.69
CA PRO A 173 28.53 -3.99 8.68
C PRO A 173 29.58 -3.58 9.72
N GLU A 174 30.62 -2.87 9.30
CA GLU A 174 31.72 -2.47 10.17
C GLU A 174 31.28 -1.50 11.27
N TYR A 175 30.52 -0.46 10.91
CA TYR A 175 30.00 0.51 11.89
C TYR A 175 28.89 -0.10 12.74
N VAL A 176 28.01 -0.90 12.13
CA VAL A 176 26.92 -1.56 12.87
C VAL A 176 27.48 -2.56 13.88
N GLU A 177 28.54 -3.32 13.56
CA GLU A 177 29.22 -4.21 14.51
C GLU A 177 29.77 -3.42 15.71
N GLN A 178 30.38 -2.24 15.50
CA GLN A 178 30.90 -1.42 16.60
C GLN A 178 29.77 -0.94 17.52
N VAL A 179 28.61 -0.55 16.95
CA VAL A 179 27.46 -0.16 17.76
C VAL A 179 26.89 -1.36 18.53
N ILE A 180 26.78 -2.52 17.90
CA ILE A 180 26.35 -3.77 18.57
C ILE A 180 27.29 -4.10 19.73
N LYS A 181 28.59 -3.98 19.54
CA LYS A 181 29.60 -4.21 20.58
C LYS A 181 29.45 -3.25 21.76
N ALA A 182 29.17 -1.97 21.49
CA ALA A 182 29.03 -0.93 22.51
C ALA A 182 27.69 -1.04 23.25
N GLU A 183 26.60 -1.22 22.54
CA GLU A 183 25.23 -1.13 23.07
C GLU A 183 24.63 -2.47 23.53
N ARG A 184 25.17 -3.58 23.03
CA ARG A 184 24.73 -4.94 23.37
C ARG A 184 23.19 -5.12 23.23
N PRO A 185 22.58 -4.77 22.08
CA PRO A 185 21.18 -5.05 21.85
C PRO A 185 20.95 -6.56 21.80
N THR A 186 19.76 -7.02 22.20
CA THR A 186 19.36 -8.43 22.09
C THR A 186 18.54 -8.71 20.84
N GLY A 187 18.06 -7.66 20.17
CA GLY A 187 17.32 -7.76 18.92
C GLY A 187 17.68 -6.65 17.93
N VAL A 188 17.50 -6.93 16.66
CA VAL A 188 17.68 -5.98 15.55
C VAL A 188 16.48 -5.98 14.63
N LEU A 189 16.02 -4.79 14.21
CA LEU A 189 15.01 -4.58 13.19
C LEU A 189 15.66 -4.18 11.88
N LEU A 190 15.43 -4.95 10.82
CA LEU A 190 16.03 -4.76 9.50
C LEU A 190 15.01 -4.22 8.47
N THR A 191 13.74 -4.56 8.60
CA THR A 191 12.72 -4.34 7.57
C THR A 191 12.15 -2.91 7.53
N PHE A 192 12.66 -2.01 8.37
CA PHE A 192 12.21 -0.61 8.52
C PHE A 192 13.13 0.42 7.86
N GLY A 193 14.28 0.00 7.34
CA GLY A 193 15.29 0.87 6.74
C GLY A 193 15.55 0.61 5.26
N GLY A 194 14.60 0.04 4.54
CA GLY A 194 14.70 -0.23 3.11
C GLY A 194 15.79 -1.23 2.75
N GLN A 195 16.20 -1.21 1.49
CA GLN A 195 17.19 -2.15 0.96
C GLN A 195 18.57 -2.01 1.63
N THR A 196 18.95 -0.79 2.02
CA THR A 196 20.21 -0.53 2.73
C THR A 196 20.28 -1.33 4.02
N ALA A 197 19.24 -1.28 4.84
CA ALA A 197 19.18 -2.03 6.10
C ALA A 197 19.15 -3.55 5.87
N LEU A 198 18.38 -4.02 4.88
CA LEU A 198 18.32 -5.45 4.54
C LEU A 198 19.68 -5.99 4.09
N ASN A 199 20.35 -5.32 3.19
CA ASN A 199 21.68 -5.72 2.70
C ASN A 199 22.68 -5.79 3.82
N CYS A 200 22.73 -4.76 4.69
CA CYS A 200 23.58 -4.76 5.87
C CYS A 200 23.28 -5.94 6.80
N GLY A 201 22.01 -6.21 7.06
CA GLY A 201 21.58 -7.35 7.90
C GLY A 201 22.00 -8.70 7.35
N VAL A 202 21.89 -8.92 6.05
CA VAL A 202 22.32 -10.14 5.35
C VAL A 202 23.85 -10.33 5.51
N GLU A 203 24.64 -9.26 5.34
CA GLU A 203 26.09 -9.31 5.51
C GLU A 203 26.49 -9.56 6.96
N LEU A 204 25.83 -8.94 7.95
CA LEU A 204 26.03 -9.20 9.37
C LEU A 204 25.74 -10.67 9.73
N LYS A 205 24.75 -11.28 9.12
CA LYS A 205 24.44 -12.70 9.27
C LYS A 205 25.54 -13.57 8.67
N LYS A 206 25.95 -13.29 7.44
CA LYS A 206 27.00 -14.06 6.73
C LYS A 206 28.36 -14.00 7.44
N SER A 207 28.68 -12.85 8.02
CA SER A 207 29.95 -12.65 8.78
C SER A 207 29.93 -13.23 10.19
N GLY A 208 28.78 -13.75 10.66
CA GLY A 208 28.65 -14.31 12.01
C GLY A 208 28.57 -13.29 13.13
N VAL A 209 28.44 -11.99 12.83
CA VAL A 209 28.37 -10.92 13.84
C VAL A 209 27.16 -11.06 14.75
N LEU A 210 26.02 -11.42 14.19
CA LEU A 210 24.77 -11.56 14.96
C LEU A 210 24.88 -12.68 15.99
N GLU A 211 25.44 -13.83 15.61
CA GLU A 211 25.70 -14.95 16.51
C GLU A 211 26.77 -14.62 17.56
N LYS A 212 27.84 -13.97 17.14
CA LYS A 212 28.95 -13.56 18.03
C LYS A 212 28.48 -12.72 19.22
N TYR A 213 27.51 -11.85 19.00
CA TYR A 213 26.98 -10.94 20.02
C TYR A 213 25.61 -11.35 20.54
N ASN A 214 25.08 -12.51 20.12
CA ASN A 214 23.76 -13.03 20.49
C ASN A 214 22.62 -12.03 20.19
N VAL A 215 22.58 -11.50 18.98
CA VAL A 215 21.55 -10.59 18.49
C VAL A 215 20.55 -11.35 17.61
N ASN A 216 19.27 -11.32 17.99
CA ASN A 216 18.19 -11.91 17.22
C ASN A 216 17.66 -10.94 16.15
N VAL A 217 17.46 -11.43 14.93
CA VAL A 217 16.70 -10.70 13.92
C VAL A 217 15.23 -10.81 14.27
N LEU A 218 14.60 -9.69 14.58
CA LEU A 218 13.20 -9.62 14.97
C LEU A 218 12.29 -9.48 13.75
N GLY A 219 11.10 -10.09 13.81
CA GLY A 219 10.16 -10.09 12.71
C GLY A 219 10.50 -11.13 11.65
N THR A 220 10.51 -10.72 10.38
CA THR A 220 10.79 -11.63 9.27
C THR A 220 12.17 -12.28 9.40
N PRO A 221 12.25 -13.62 9.39
CA PRO A 221 13.52 -14.33 9.45
C PRO A 221 14.44 -13.93 8.29
N ILE A 222 15.73 -13.81 8.57
CA ILE A 222 16.69 -13.37 7.54
C ILE A 222 16.75 -14.34 6.35
N GLN A 223 16.51 -15.63 6.57
CA GLN A 223 16.42 -16.60 5.49
C GLN A 223 15.23 -16.32 4.56
N SER A 224 14.08 -15.90 5.10
CA SER A 224 12.92 -15.49 4.30
C SER A 224 13.22 -14.25 3.45
N ILE A 225 14.01 -13.31 3.98
CA ILE A 225 14.48 -12.15 3.22
C ILE A 225 15.37 -12.61 2.05
N ILE A 226 16.33 -13.48 2.30
CA ILE A 226 17.22 -14.02 1.26
C ILE A 226 16.41 -14.76 0.19
N ASP A 227 15.46 -15.60 0.61
CA ASP A 227 14.63 -16.40 -0.28
C ASP A 227 13.73 -15.55 -1.20
N THR A 228 13.29 -14.39 -0.74
CA THR A 228 12.49 -13.45 -1.56
C THR A 228 13.33 -12.62 -2.51
N GLU A 229 14.59 -12.34 -2.16
CA GLU A 229 15.52 -11.53 -2.97
C GLU A 229 16.24 -12.35 -4.05
N ASP A 230 16.52 -13.63 -3.79
CA ASP A 230 17.14 -14.53 -4.77
C ASP A 230 16.09 -15.06 -5.74
N ARG A 231 16.19 -14.66 -7.00
CA ARG A 231 15.20 -14.98 -8.03
C ARG A 231 15.02 -16.47 -8.29
N LYS A 232 16.11 -17.24 -8.20
CA LYS A 232 16.07 -18.68 -8.44
C LYS A 232 15.34 -19.37 -7.29
N ILE A 233 15.75 -19.07 -6.05
CA ILE A 233 15.13 -19.61 -4.84
C ILE A 233 13.66 -19.19 -4.77
N PHE A 234 13.37 -17.93 -5.10
CA PHE A 234 12.01 -17.41 -5.15
C PHE A 234 11.13 -18.22 -6.12
N ALA A 235 11.59 -18.40 -7.38
CA ALA A 235 10.86 -19.17 -8.37
C ALA A 235 10.65 -20.64 -7.95
N GLU A 236 11.68 -21.29 -7.39
CA GLU A 236 11.59 -22.66 -6.89
C GLU A 236 10.54 -22.79 -5.77
N LYS A 237 10.54 -21.86 -4.82
CA LYS A 237 9.57 -21.85 -3.71
C LYS A 237 8.15 -21.57 -4.17
N ILE A 238 7.95 -20.62 -5.09
CA ILE A 238 6.64 -20.33 -5.69
C ILE A 238 6.10 -21.56 -6.41
N ASN A 239 6.93 -22.21 -7.23
CA ASN A 239 6.54 -23.44 -7.95
C ASN A 239 6.20 -24.60 -6.99
N ALA A 240 6.91 -24.73 -5.87
CA ALA A 240 6.69 -25.77 -4.88
C ALA A 240 5.29 -25.77 -4.27
N ILE A 241 4.61 -24.64 -4.27
CA ILE A 241 3.22 -24.49 -3.80
C ILE A 241 2.19 -24.45 -4.95
N GLY A 242 2.62 -24.77 -6.17
CA GLY A 242 1.74 -24.80 -7.35
C GLY A 242 1.38 -23.44 -7.91
N GLU A 243 2.05 -22.38 -7.48
CA GLU A 243 1.93 -21.04 -8.05
C GLU A 243 2.98 -20.80 -9.15
N LYS A 244 2.86 -19.70 -9.89
CA LYS A 244 3.70 -19.44 -11.05
C LYS A 244 4.34 -18.07 -11.01
N VAL A 245 5.62 -18.03 -11.36
CA VAL A 245 6.31 -16.83 -11.82
C VAL A 245 6.32 -16.78 -13.33
N ALA A 246 6.59 -15.60 -13.92
CA ALA A 246 6.72 -15.51 -15.37
C ALA A 246 7.81 -16.49 -15.88
N PRO A 247 7.55 -17.24 -16.94
CA PRO A 247 8.53 -18.12 -17.54
C PRO A 247 9.83 -17.39 -17.86
N SER A 248 10.95 -17.96 -17.43
CA SER A 248 12.27 -17.33 -17.49
C SER A 248 13.33 -18.39 -17.77
N SER A 249 14.39 -18.01 -18.49
CA SER A 249 15.54 -18.87 -18.76
C SER A 249 16.84 -18.06 -18.71
N ALA A 250 17.82 -18.56 -17.97
CA ALA A 250 19.16 -18.00 -17.94
C ALA A 250 19.99 -18.65 -19.05
N VAL A 251 20.65 -17.85 -19.88
CA VAL A 251 21.42 -18.29 -21.04
C VAL A 251 22.76 -17.56 -21.11
N SER A 252 23.73 -18.18 -21.74
CA SER A 252 25.09 -17.64 -21.86
C SER A 252 25.52 -17.38 -23.32
N THR A 253 24.70 -17.82 -24.26
CA THR A 253 24.96 -17.60 -25.71
C THR A 253 23.73 -17.05 -26.43
N VAL A 254 23.94 -16.48 -27.61
CA VAL A 254 22.84 -15.95 -28.43
C VAL A 254 21.94 -17.10 -28.91
N GLU A 255 22.53 -18.24 -29.28
CA GLU A 255 21.80 -19.42 -29.73
C GLU A 255 20.89 -19.96 -28.64
N GLU A 256 21.40 -20.07 -27.41
CA GLU A 256 20.59 -20.46 -26.25
C GLU A 256 19.44 -19.45 -25.98
N ALA A 257 19.69 -18.14 -26.16
CA ALA A 257 18.67 -17.12 -26.04
C ALA A 257 17.52 -17.29 -27.03
N LEU A 258 17.85 -17.62 -28.30
CA LEU A 258 16.84 -17.86 -29.31
C LEU A 258 15.99 -19.10 -29.03
N VAL A 259 16.63 -20.19 -28.60
CA VAL A 259 15.91 -21.42 -28.19
C VAL A 259 15.00 -21.15 -26.98
N ALA A 260 15.51 -20.44 -25.97
CA ALA A 260 14.73 -20.05 -24.81
C ALA A 260 13.50 -19.20 -25.20
N ALA A 261 13.68 -18.22 -26.07
CA ALA A 261 12.60 -17.36 -26.54
C ALA A 261 11.55 -18.12 -27.38
N GLN A 262 11.95 -19.10 -28.18
CA GLN A 262 11.00 -19.96 -28.89
C GLN A 262 10.16 -20.80 -27.94
N ASN A 263 10.76 -21.32 -26.86
CA ASN A 263 10.05 -22.11 -25.85
C ASN A 263 9.10 -21.26 -24.99
N ILE A 264 9.51 -20.03 -24.64
CA ILE A 264 8.72 -19.09 -23.82
C ILE A 264 7.60 -18.46 -24.66
N GLY A 265 7.86 -18.21 -25.95
CA GLY A 265 6.96 -17.49 -26.86
C GLY A 265 7.21 -15.97 -26.86
N TYR A 266 7.35 -15.40 -28.07
CA TYR A 266 7.48 -13.96 -28.24
C TYR A 266 6.16 -13.22 -27.91
N PRO A 267 6.21 -11.96 -27.43
CA PRO A 267 7.41 -11.17 -27.15
C PRO A 267 8.13 -11.62 -25.87
N VAL A 268 9.45 -11.40 -25.82
CA VAL A 268 10.29 -11.68 -24.65
C VAL A 268 11.00 -10.42 -24.19
N MET A 269 11.41 -10.41 -22.92
CA MET A 269 12.32 -9.42 -22.35
C MET A 269 13.68 -10.06 -22.15
N ALA A 270 14.73 -9.46 -22.69
CA ALA A 270 16.11 -9.84 -22.45
C ALA A 270 16.77 -8.85 -21.51
N ARG A 271 17.50 -9.34 -20.51
CA ARG A 271 18.23 -8.50 -19.54
C ARG A 271 19.51 -9.18 -19.07
N ALA A 272 20.56 -8.40 -18.88
CA ALA A 272 21.79 -8.89 -18.29
C ALA A 272 21.57 -9.32 -16.82
N ALA A 273 22.13 -10.47 -16.43
CA ALA A 273 21.84 -11.11 -15.14
C ALA A 273 22.26 -10.27 -13.93
N PHE A 274 23.28 -9.42 -14.06
CA PHE A 274 23.88 -8.67 -12.96
C PHE A 274 23.95 -7.16 -13.21
N SER A 275 23.10 -6.60 -14.09
CA SER A 275 23.12 -5.16 -14.36
C SER A 275 22.27 -4.38 -13.34
N LEU A 276 22.89 -3.40 -12.70
CA LEU A 276 22.21 -2.39 -11.90
C LEU A 276 21.56 -1.34 -12.83
N GLY A 277 20.31 -0.99 -12.57
CA GLY A 277 19.62 0.11 -13.26
C GLY A 277 19.08 -0.18 -14.66
N GLY A 278 18.94 -1.46 -15.06
CA GLY A 278 18.29 -1.83 -16.34
C GLY A 278 19.13 -1.59 -17.60
N LEU A 279 20.41 -1.29 -17.46
CA LEU A 279 21.36 -1.19 -18.59
C LEU A 279 21.50 -2.54 -19.29
N GLY A 280 21.27 -2.59 -20.60
CA GLY A 280 21.36 -3.82 -21.40
C GLY A 280 20.10 -4.68 -21.39
N SER A 281 18.97 -4.15 -20.89
CA SER A 281 17.67 -4.81 -20.99
C SER A 281 16.82 -4.21 -22.10
N GLY A 282 15.99 -5.05 -22.73
CA GLY A 282 15.08 -4.62 -23.78
C GLY A 282 14.04 -5.67 -24.14
N PHE A 283 13.01 -5.25 -24.85
CA PHE A 283 11.99 -6.14 -25.38
C PHE A 283 12.32 -6.57 -26.79
N ALA A 284 12.07 -7.83 -27.12
CA ALA A 284 12.17 -8.37 -28.46
C ALA A 284 10.84 -9.01 -28.87
N ASN A 285 10.28 -8.54 -29.97
CA ASN A 285 9.01 -9.04 -30.51
C ASN A 285 9.20 -10.22 -31.45
N ASN A 286 10.42 -10.42 -31.91
CA ASN A 286 10.80 -11.46 -32.85
C ASN A 286 12.28 -11.88 -32.69
N GLU A 287 12.69 -12.87 -33.44
CA GLU A 287 14.04 -13.45 -33.40
C GLU A 287 15.14 -12.45 -33.78
N ASP A 288 14.90 -11.60 -34.77
CA ASP A 288 15.90 -10.63 -35.23
C ASP A 288 16.18 -9.55 -34.20
N GLU A 289 15.14 -9.02 -33.57
CA GLU A 289 15.27 -8.07 -32.46
C GLU A 289 16.02 -8.70 -31.28
N LEU A 290 15.71 -9.97 -30.96
CA LEU A 290 16.39 -10.68 -29.86
C LEU A 290 17.86 -10.91 -30.16
N LYS A 291 18.25 -11.26 -31.39
CA LYS A 291 19.67 -11.42 -31.81
C LYS A 291 20.48 -10.16 -31.50
N ILE A 292 19.96 -9.00 -31.90
CA ILE A 292 20.63 -7.71 -31.68
C ILE A 292 20.79 -7.43 -30.19
N LEU A 293 19.71 -7.59 -29.42
CA LEU A 293 19.70 -7.39 -27.96
C LEU A 293 20.65 -8.35 -27.25
N ALA A 294 20.63 -9.64 -27.59
CA ALA A 294 21.44 -10.66 -26.96
C ALA A 294 22.93 -10.43 -27.23
N HIS A 295 23.32 -10.08 -28.46
CA HIS A 295 24.70 -9.72 -28.78
C HIS A 295 25.19 -8.53 -27.96
N HIS A 296 24.36 -7.47 -27.83
CA HIS A 296 24.72 -6.30 -27.06
C HIS A 296 24.82 -6.60 -25.57
N ALA A 297 23.86 -7.33 -25.00
CA ALA A 297 23.86 -7.66 -23.59
C ALA A 297 25.00 -8.60 -23.17
N LEU A 298 25.29 -9.64 -23.98
CA LEU A 298 26.35 -10.60 -23.71
C LEU A 298 27.76 -10.03 -23.96
N SER A 299 27.89 -8.88 -24.63
CA SER A 299 29.18 -8.16 -24.71
C SER A 299 29.57 -7.49 -23.39
N HIS A 300 28.63 -7.34 -22.45
CA HIS A 300 28.81 -6.67 -21.14
C HIS A 300 28.50 -7.56 -19.96
N SER A 301 28.00 -8.78 -20.17
CA SER A 301 27.63 -9.72 -19.12
C SER A 301 27.79 -11.15 -19.61
N ASP A 302 28.28 -12.03 -18.74
CA ASP A 302 28.46 -13.45 -19.06
C ASP A 302 27.13 -14.23 -19.08
N GLN A 303 26.05 -13.63 -18.65
CA GLN A 303 24.74 -14.28 -18.57
C GLN A 303 23.62 -13.29 -18.94
N LEU A 304 22.68 -13.80 -19.72
CA LEU A 304 21.45 -13.12 -20.12
C LEU A 304 20.24 -13.88 -19.59
N ILE A 305 19.25 -13.16 -19.14
CA ILE A 305 17.96 -13.73 -18.72
C ILE A 305 16.93 -13.39 -19.78
N ILE A 306 16.24 -14.41 -20.29
CA ILE A 306 15.12 -14.28 -21.22
C ILE A 306 13.84 -14.55 -20.43
N ASP A 307 13.02 -13.54 -20.31
CA ASP A 307 11.73 -13.60 -19.59
C ASP A 307 10.57 -13.49 -20.58
N LYS A 308 9.42 -14.13 -20.26
CA LYS A 308 8.16 -13.84 -20.94
C LYS A 308 7.83 -12.36 -20.78
N SER A 309 7.55 -11.67 -21.88
CA SER A 309 7.07 -10.29 -21.81
C SER A 309 5.63 -10.25 -21.31
N LEU A 310 5.42 -9.55 -20.21
CA LEU A 310 4.09 -9.28 -19.64
C LEU A 310 3.66 -7.83 -19.90
N LYS A 311 4.32 -7.16 -20.87
CA LYS A 311 3.97 -5.79 -21.26
C LYS A 311 2.49 -5.69 -21.63
N GLY A 312 1.79 -4.74 -21.02
CA GLY A 312 0.37 -4.53 -21.24
C GLY A 312 -0.56 -5.35 -20.34
N TRP A 313 -0.02 -6.24 -19.50
CA TRP A 313 -0.81 -6.90 -18.46
C TRP A 313 -1.14 -5.93 -17.33
N LYS A 314 -2.20 -6.22 -16.57
CA LYS A 314 -2.54 -5.45 -15.38
C LYS A 314 -1.52 -5.75 -14.27
N GLU A 315 -1.16 -4.73 -13.51
CA GLU A 315 -0.35 -4.87 -12.31
C GLU A 315 -1.24 -4.62 -11.09
N VAL A 316 -1.25 -5.58 -10.16
CA VAL A 316 -2.06 -5.57 -8.94
C VAL A 316 -1.16 -5.87 -7.75
N GLU A 317 -1.34 -5.15 -6.66
CA GLU A 317 -0.55 -5.31 -5.44
C GLU A 317 -1.45 -5.57 -4.23
N TYR A 318 -0.91 -6.32 -3.28
CA TYR A 318 -1.49 -6.49 -1.94
C TYR A 318 -0.44 -6.19 -0.88
N GLU A 319 -0.81 -5.38 0.10
CA GLU A 319 -0.07 -5.28 1.36
C GLU A 319 -0.61 -6.32 2.33
N VAL A 320 0.29 -7.11 2.87
CA VAL A 320 -0.03 -8.29 3.68
C VAL A 320 0.65 -8.18 5.04
N VAL A 321 -0.07 -8.54 6.08
CA VAL A 321 0.45 -8.59 7.45
C VAL A 321 0.28 -10.00 7.99
N ARG A 322 1.35 -10.55 8.59
CA ARG A 322 1.34 -11.85 9.23
C ARG A 322 2.12 -11.81 10.53
N ASP A 323 1.54 -12.39 11.59
CA ASP A 323 2.20 -12.53 12.89
C ASP A 323 3.01 -13.84 13.02
N GLY A 324 3.66 -13.99 14.17
CA GLY A 324 4.44 -15.19 14.50
C GLY A 324 3.59 -16.42 14.85
N TYR A 325 2.26 -16.29 14.88
CA TYR A 325 1.28 -17.34 15.17
C TYR A 325 0.48 -17.77 13.95
N ASP A 326 0.88 -17.29 12.77
CA ASP A 326 0.25 -17.56 11.47
C ASP A 326 -1.13 -16.92 11.27
N ASN A 327 -1.47 -15.85 11.98
CA ASN A 327 -2.59 -14.99 11.63
C ASN A 327 -2.15 -14.06 10.50
N CYS A 328 -2.87 -14.08 9.39
CA CYS A 328 -2.48 -13.40 8.16
C CYS A 328 -3.69 -12.72 7.52
N ILE A 329 -3.52 -11.44 7.17
CA ILE A 329 -4.54 -10.60 6.53
C ILE A 329 -3.95 -9.82 5.37
N THR A 330 -4.80 -9.42 4.42
CA THR A 330 -4.47 -8.39 3.43
C THR A 330 -5.02 -7.04 3.90
N VAL A 331 -4.16 -6.04 3.96
CA VAL A 331 -4.55 -4.71 4.47
C VAL A 331 -5.04 -3.81 3.35
N CYS A 332 -4.42 -3.87 2.19
CA CYS A 332 -4.76 -3.02 1.07
C CYS A 332 -4.54 -3.74 -0.25
N ASN A 333 -5.51 -3.60 -1.14
CA ASN A 333 -5.42 -4.00 -2.53
C ASN A 333 -5.27 -2.74 -3.39
N MET A 334 -4.31 -2.73 -4.29
CA MET A 334 -3.99 -1.61 -5.17
C MET A 334 -3.86 -2.08 -6.61
N GLU A 335 -4.25 -1.23 -7.53
CA GLU A 335 -4.19 -1.48 -8.98
C GLU A 335 -3.47 -0.34 -9.68
N ASN A 336 -2.53 -0.67 -10.57
CA ASN A 336 -1.89 0.33 -11.40
C ASN A 336 -2.80 0.71 -12.57
N VAL A 337 -2.97 2.01 -12.79
CA VAL A 337 -3.63 2.53 -14.00
C VAL A 337 -2.74 2.28 -15.22
N ASP A 338 -1.45 2.47 -15.06
CA ASP A 338 -0.46 2.14 -16.07
C ASP A 338 -0.27 0.62 -16.17
N PRO A 339 -0.24 0.05 -17.38
CA PRO A 339 0.01 -1.37 -17.56
C PRO A 339 1.44 -1.76 -17.19
N LEU A 340 1.67 -3.05 -16.99
CA LEU A 340 2.99 -3.61 -16.70
C LEU A 340 4.00 -3.25 -17.79
N GLY A 341 5.22 -2.96 -17.39
CA GLY A 341 6.31 -2.40 -18.20
C GLY A 341 6.76 -1.03 -17.69
N ILE A 342 5.96 -0.42 -16.79
CA ILE A 342 6.30 0.77 -16.02
C ILE A 342 6.42 0.33 -14.57
N HIS A 343 7.50 0.72 -13.90
CA HIS A 343 7.70 0.41 -12.48
C HIS A 343 6.54 0.96 -11.63
N THR A 344 6.08 0.21 -10.62
CA THR A 344 4.95 0.65 -9.79
C THR A 344 5.19 2.01 -9.11
N GLY A 345 6.44 2.33 -8.75
CA GLY A 345 6.83 3.66 -8.25
C GLY A 345 6.65 4.80 -9.25
N GLU A 346 6.56 4.48 -10.56
CA GLU A 346 6.36 5.42 -11.67
C GLU A 346 4.91 5.44 -12.17
N SER A 347 4.06 4.59 -11.61
CA SER A 347 2.68 4.39 -12.07
C SER A 347 1.69 5.23 -11.25
N ILE A 348 0.59 5.58 -11.89
CA ILE A 348 -0.62 6.02 -11.19
C ILE A 348 -1.27 4.79 -10.58
N VAL A 349 -1.57 4.84 -9.29
CA VAL A 349 -2.14 3.73 -8.54
C VAL A 349 -3.48 4.12 -7.94
N VAL A 350 -4.44 3.21 -7.97
CA VAL A 350 -5.76 3.38 -7.36
C VAL A 350 -6.00 2.32 -6.27
N ALA A 351 -6.59 2.73 -5.18
CA ALA A 351 -7.06 1.85 -4.12
C ALA A 351 -8.50 2.21 -3.72
N PRO A 352 -9.38 1.20 -3.58
CA PRO A 352 -9.18 -0.20 -3.95
C PRO A 352 -9.14 -0.39 -5.47
N SER A 353 -8.73 -1.59 -5.94
CA SER A 353 -8.81 -1.93 -7.38
C SER A 353 -10.20 -1.70 -7.94
N GLN A 354 -10.27 -1.11 -9.13
CA GLN A 354 -11.53 -0.72 -9.76
C GLN A 354 -11.97 -1.67 -10.88
N THR A 355 -11.04 -2.40 -11.47
CA THR A 355 -11.30 -3.22 -12.67
C THR A 355 -11.23 -4.72 -12.42
N LEU A 356 -11.02 -5.16 -11.17
CA LEU A 356 -11.06 -6.56 -10.79
C LEU A 356 -12.49 -7.03 -10.53
N SER A 357 -12.82 -8.23 -11.00
CA SER A 357 -14.00 -8.94 -10.53
C SER A 357 -13.79 -9.40 -9.07
N ASN A 358 -14.90 -9.69 -8.38
CA ASN A 358 -14.84 -10.25 -7.03
C ASN A 358 -14.02 -11.56 -6.99
N ARG A 359 -14.15 -12.40 -8.02
CA ARG A 359 -13.41 -13.65 -8.15
C ARG A 359 -11.91 -13.42 -8.30
N GLU A 360 -11.48 -12.50 -9.17
CA GLU A 360 -10.08 -12.13 -9.34
C GLU A 360 -9.50 -11.55 -8.05
N TYR A 361 -10.24 -10.68 -7.37
CA TYR A 361 -9.83 -10.09 -6.11
C TYR A 361 -9.49 -11.15 -5.06
N TYR A 362 -10.42 -12.10 -4.80
CA TYR A 362 -10.21 -13.14 -3.79
C TYR A 362 -9.22 -14.22 -4.23
N MET A 363 -9.12 -14.51 -5.51
CA MET A 363 -8.10 -15.39 -6.06
C MET A 363 -6.68 -14.87 -5.74
N LEU A 364 -6.43 -13.61 -6.03
CA LEU A 364 -5.12 -12.98 -5.75
C LEU A 364 -4.90 -12.80 -4.25
N ARG A 365 -5.92 -12.41 -3.50
CA ARG A 365 -5.88 -12.32 -2.04
C ARG A 365 -5.49 -13.65 -1.40
N ASN A 366 -6.13 -14.74 -1.78
CA ASN A 366 -5.86 -16.08 -1.23
C ASN A 366 -4.46 -16.55 -1.60
N THR A 367 -4.02 -16.27 -2.82
CA THR A 367 -2.64 -16.54 -3.27
C THR A 367 -1.63 -15.75 -2.46
N ALA A 368 -1.89 -14.48 -2.16
CA ALA A 368 -1.03 -13.65 -1.31
C ALA A 368 -0.80 -14.29 0.06
N ILE A 369 -1.88 -14.68 0.74
CA ILE A 369 -1.78 -15.33 2.06
C ILE A 369 -1.02 -16.66 1.98
N LYS A 370 -1.30 -17.48 0.97
CA LYS A 370 -0.60 -18.75 0.73
C LYS A 370 0.90 -18.57 0.55
N VAL A 371 1.31 -17.60 -0.26
CA VAL A 371 2.70 -17.28 -0.54
C VAL A 371 3.41 -16.77 0.70
N ILE A 372 2.83 -15.81 1.41
CA ILE A 372 3.43 -15.19 2.59
C ILE A 372 3.62 -16.21 3.71
N ARG A 373 2.66 -17.12 3.91
CA ARG A 373 2.79 -18.24 4.82
C ARG A 373 3.94 -19.19 4.43
N HIS A 374 4.06 -19.48 3.14
CA HIS A 374 5.09 -20.37 2.62
C HIS A 374 6.50 -19.82 2.82
N PHE A 375 6.70 -18.52 2.62
CA PHE A 375 7.99 -17.89 2.89
C PHE A 375 8.28 -17.67 4.38
N GLY A 376 7.28 -17.82 5.25
CA GLY A 376 7.44 -17.65 6.69
C GLY A 376 7.68 -16.19 7.11
N ILE A 377 7.15 -15.23 6.36
CA ILE A 377 7.27 -13.81 6.65
C ILE A 377 6.51 -13.46 7.93
N VAL A 378 7.11 -12.67 8.81
CA VAL A 378 6.53 -12.14 10.05
C VAL A 378 6.65 -10.63 10.06
N GLY A 379 5.54 -9.95 10.02
CA GLY A 379 5.47 -8.49 9.89
C GLY A 379 4.68 -8.11 8.66
N GLU A 380 5.17 -7.13 7.92
CA GLU A 380 4.55 -6.60 6.73
C GLU A 380 5.32 -7.01 5.48
N CYS A 381 4.62 -7.20 4.38
CA CYS A 381 5.21 -7.41 3.06
C CYS A 381 4.25 -7.00 1.94
N ASN A 382 4.84 -6.70 0.79
CA ASN A 382 4.13 -6.40 -0.45
C ASN A 382 4.26 -7.59 -1.41
N ILE A 383 3.18 -7.96 -2.07
CA ILE A 383 3.18 -8.94 -3.17
C ILE A 383 2.59 -8.30 -4.42
N GLN A 384 3.26 -8.48 -5.56
CA GLN A 384 2.88 -7.92 -6.85
C GLN A 384 2.54 -9.02 -7.83
N TYR A 385 1.47 -8.79 -8.60
CA TYR A 385 0.93 -9.70 -9.61
C TYR A 385 0.86 -9.06 -10.98
N ALA A 386 1.16 -9.85 -12.00
CA ALA A 386 0.74 -9.57 -13.37
C ALA A 386 -0.54 -10.38 -13.67
N LEU A 387 -1.62 -9.70 -13.98
CA LEU A 387 -2.90 -10.31 -14.33
C LEU A 387 -3.20 -10.10 -15.81
N ASN A 388 -3.51 -11.18 -16.51
CA ASN A 388 -3.89 -11.11 -17.92
C ASN A 388 -5.18 -10.27 -18.08
N PRO A 389 -5.18 -9.22 -18.94
CA PRO A 389 -6.37 -8.38 -19.12
C PRO A 389 -7.58 -9.08 -19.74
N HIS A 390 -7.40 -10.29 -20.27
CA HIS A 390 -8.43 -11.04 -21.00
C HIS A 390 -8.79 -12.40 -20.39
N SER A 391 -8.13 -12.78 -19.28
CA SER A 391 -8.38 -14.04 -18.58
C SER A 391 -7.98 -13.93 -17.11
N GLU A 392 -8.25 -14.98 -16.33
CA GLU A 392 -7.82 -15.08 -14.93
C GLU A 392 -6.37 -15.60 -14.78
N GLU A 393 -5.62 -15.72 -15.88
CA GLU A 393 -4.21 -16.11 -15.83
C GLU A 393 -3.39 -15.00 -15.15
N PHE A 394 -2.54 -15.39 -14.20
CA PHE A 394 -1.67 -14.45 -13.51
C PHE A 394 -0.31 -15.07 -13.18
N TYR A 395 0.66 -14.19 -12.96
CA TYR A 395 1.98 -14.52 -12.45
C TYR A 395 2.32 -13.68 -11.24
N ILE A 396 3.04 -14.26 -10.29
CA ILE A 396 3.64 -13.51 -9.19
C ILE A 396 4.91 -12.85 -9.71
N ILE A 397 5.01 -11.53 -9.56
CA ILE A 397 6.18 -10.76 -10.02
C ILE A 397 7.26 -10.79 -8.95
N GLU A 398 6.92 -10.34 -7.74
CA GLU A 398 7.85 -10.27 -6.62
C GLU A 398 7.12 -10.20 -5.27
N VAL A 399 7.87 -10.50 -4.22
CA VAL A 399 7.48 -10.29 -2.83
C VAL A 399 8.56 -9.47 -2.15
N ASN A 400 8.18 -8.32 -1.62
CA ASN A 400 9.07 -7.44 -0.87
C ASN A 400 8.81 -7.63 0.64
N ALA A 401 9.69 -8.39 1.31
CA ALA A 401 9.56 -8.71 2.74
C ALA A 401 10.05 -7.55 3.64
N ARG A 402 9.64 -6.34 3.34
CA ARG A 402 10.01 -5.11 4.02
C ARG A 402 9.00 -4.01 3.79
N LEU A 403 8.96 -3.05 4.67
CA LEU A 403 8.25 -1.79 4.43
C LEU A 403 8.82 -1.07 3.21
N SER A 404 7.96 -0.35 2.51
CA SER A 404 8.26 0.28 1.23
C SER A 404 7.42 1.54 1.04
N ARG A 405 7.56 2.20 -0.10
CA ARG A 405 6.72 3.33 -0.48
C ARG A 405 5.24 2.92 -0.60
N SER A 406 4.95 1.75 -1.15
CA SER A 406 3.58 1.22 -1.22
C SER A 406 2.98 0.94 0.17
N SER A 407 3.79 0.52 1.13
CA SER A 407 3.34 0.35 2.52
C SER A 407 2.98 1.68 3.18
N ALA A 408 3.74 2.75 2.92
CA ALA A 408 3.40 4.09 3.38
C ALA A 408 2.08 4.57 2.77
N LEU A 409 1.91 4.41 1.45
CA LEU A 409 0.66 4.69 0.74
C LEU A 409 -0.51 3.92 1.33
N ALA A 410 -0.39 2.61 1.47
CA ALA A 410 -1.45 1.74 2.00
C ALA A 410 -1.83 2.12 3.43
N SER A 411 -0.86 2.47 4.27
CA SER A 411 -1.12 2.93 5.64
C SER A 411 -1.98 4.18 5.67
N LYS A 412 -1.71 5.14 4.79
CA LYS A 412 -2.46 6.40 4.71
C LYS A 412 -3.81 6.20 4.01
N ALA A 413 -3.86 5.35 2.99
CA ALA A 413 -5.10 5.03 2.27
C ALA A 413 -6.13 4.32 3.16
N THR A 414 -5.69 3.48 4.07
CA THR A 414 -6.57 2.66 4.92
C THR A 414 -6.68 3.15 6.37
N GLY A 415 -5.80 4.07 6.80
CA GLY A 415 -5.65 4.41 8.22
C GLY A 415 -5.05 3.27 9.06
N TYR A 416 -4.63 2.18 8.45
CA TYR A 416 -3.99 1.03 9.11
C TYR A 416 -2.47 1.27 9.22
N PRO A 417 -1.91 1.45 10.43
CA PRO A 417 -0.51 1.82 10.59
C PRO A 417 0.42 0.62 10.42
N LEU A 418 0.72 0.24 9.17
CA LEU A 418 1.47 -0.96 8.81
C LEU A 418 2.81 -1.06 9.54
N ALA A 419 3.59 0.01 9.57
CA ALA A 419 4.90 0.00 10.24
C ALA A 419 4.78 -0.21 11.76
N TYR A 420 3.83 0.44 12.40
CA TYR A 420 3.56 0.27 13.83
C TYR A 420 3.13 -1.17 14.14
N VAL A 421 2.20 -1.71 13.37
CA VAL A 421 1.72 -3.10 13.55
C VAL A 421 2.87 -4.08 13.31
N ALA A 422 3.63 -3.93 12.22
CA ALA A 422 4.78 -4.79 11.92
C ALA A 422 5.82 -4.79 13.05
N ALA A 423 6.07 -3.63 13.66
CA ALA A 423 6.97 -3.53 14.81
C ALA A 423 6.44 -4.29 16.04
N LYS A 424 5.14 -4.19 16.34
CA LYS A 424 4.51 -4.97 17.41
C LYS A 424 4.59 -6.48 17.14
N LEU A 425 4.33 -6.90 15.90
CA LEU A 425 4.43 -8.31 15.50
C LEU A 425 5.85 -8.85 15.63
N SER A 426 6.86 -8.03 15.38
CA SER A 426 8.27 -8.42 15.53
C SER A 426 8.66 -8.76 16.98
N LEU A 427 7.88 -8.28 17.95
CA LEU A 427 8.04 -8.60 19.36
C LEU A 427 7.28 -9.87 19.80
N GLY A 428 6.64 -10.57 18.85
CA GLY A 428 5.85 -11.76 19.15
C GLY A 428 4.45 -11.46 19.71
N ILE A 429 3.94 -10.24 19.56
CA ILE A 429 2.55 -9.90 19.92
C ILE A 429 1.62 -10.47 18.86
N PRO A 430 0.60 -11.27 19.22
CA PRO A 430 -0.37 -11.78 18.26
C PRO A 430 -1.17 -10.66 17.61
N LEU A 431 -1.41 -10.75 16.30
CA LEU A 431 -2.16 -9.74 15.53
C LEU A 431 -3.56 -9.47 16.10
N PRO A 432 -4.36 -10.46 16.54
CA PRO A 432 -5.65 -10.21 17.15
C PRO A 432 -5.61 -9.40 18.46
N LYS A 433 -4.46 -9.33 19.14
CA LYS A 433 -4.28 -8.58 20.38
C LYS A 433 -3.83 -7.13 20.18
N ILE A 434 -3.56 -6.72 18.95
CA ILE A 434 -3.26 -5.33 18.59
C ILE A 434 -4.58 -4.62 18.30
N LYS A 435 -4.76 -3.40 18.84
CA LYS A 435 -5.96 -2.61 18.62
C LYS A 435 -5.96 -1.97 17.22
N ASN A 436 -7.14 -1.92 16.62
CA ASN A 436 -7.39 -1.18 15.38
C ASN A 436 -7.33 0.33 15.66
N SER A 437 -6.47 1.05 14.96
CA SER A 437 -6.29 2.50 15.13
C SER A 437 -7.49 3.33 14.61
N VAL A 438 -8.29 2.77 13.69
CA VAL A 438 -9.47 3.45 13.13
C VAL A 438 -10.63 3.50 14.13
N THR A 439 -10.85 2.45 14.86
CA THR A 439 -11.96 2.35 15.83
C THR A 439 -11.52 2.56 17.28
N GLY A 440 -10.26 2.29 17.59
CA GLY A 440 -9.70 2.31 18.94
C GLY A 440 -10.15 1.16 19.86
N VAL A 441 -11.14 0.36 19.46
CA VAL A 441 -11.78 -0.68 20.30
C VAL A 441 -11.78 -2.07 19.66
N THR A 442 -11.76 -2.19 18.36
CA THR A 442 -11.72 -3.47 17.63
C THR A 442 -10.29 -3.97 17.42
N THR A 443 -10.14 -5.18 16.89
CA THR A 443 -8.81 -5.76 16.62
C THR A 443 -8.19 -5.23 15.34
N ALA A 444 -6.85 -5.21 15.27
CA ALA A 444 -6.09 -4.96 14.04
C ALA A 444 -6.09 -6.18 13.08
N CYS A 445 -6.57 -7.33 13.52
CA CYS A 445 -6.76 -8.51 12.67
C CYS A 445 -8.06 -8.37 11.87
N PHE A 446 -8.07 -7.51 10.87
CA PHE A 446 -9.20 -7.30 9.95
C PHE A 446 -8.70 -6.88 8.58
N GLU A 447 -9.53 -7.07 7.56
CA GLU A 447 -9.23 -6.63 6.19
C GLU A 447 -10.02 -5.34 5.90
N PRO A 448 -9.35 -4.19 5.70
CA PRO A 448 -10.02 -2.91 5.42
C PRO A 448 -10.91 -2.95 4.19
N SER A 449 -12.06 -2.30 4.28
CA SER A 449 -13.05 -2.13 3.21
C SER A 449 -13.28 -0.63 3.01
N LEU A 450 -12.83 -0.09 1.87
CA LEU A 450 -12.86 1.34 1.60
C LEU A 450 -14.19 1.73 0.91
N ASP A 451 -14.90 2.73 1.45
CA ASP A 451 -16.07 3.35 0.84
C ASP A 451 -15.74 4.63 0.04
N TYR A 452 -14.44 4.85 -0.18
CA TYR A 452 -13.88 5.97 -0.93
C TYR A 452 -12.83 5.46 -1.93
N CYS A 453 -12.40 6.33 -2.83
CA CYS A 453 -11.37 6.05 -3.83
C CYS A 453 -10.11 6.84 -3.52
N VAL A 454 -8.98 6.16 -3.51
CA VAL A 454 -7.64 6.75 -3.33
C VAL A 454 -6.90 6.70 -4.65
N VAL A 455 -6.29 7.81 -5.05
CA VAL A 455 -5.42 7.89 -6.22
C VAL A 455 -4.05 8.41 -5.80
N LYS A 456 -3.02 7.69 -6.21
CA LYS A 456 -1.61 8.06 -6.04
C LYS A 456 -1.04 8.44 -7.39
N ILE A 457 -0.33 9.56 -7.46
CA ILE A 457 0.43 9.99 -8.64
C ILE A 457 1.88 10.28 -8.21
N PRO A 458 2.89 9.71 -8.91
CA PRO A 458 4.28 10.02 -8.63
C PRO A 458 4.67 11.42 -9.15
N ARG A 459 5.66 12.02 -8.49
CA ARG A 459 6.29 13.25 -8.95
C ARG A 459 7.64 12.99 -9.59
N TRP A 460 7.84 13.59 -10.75
CA TRP A 460 9.12 13.63 -11.45
C TRP A 460 9.65 15.04 -11.51
N ASP A 461 10.97 15.19 -11.39
CA ASP A 461 11.69 16.45 -11.56
C ASP A 461 12.67 16.37 -12.73
N LEU A 462 12.31 15.59 -13.77
CA LEU A 462 13.18 15.29 -14.91
C LEU A 462 13.58 16.56 -15.68
N ALA A 463 12.68 17.52 -15.76
CA ALA A 463 12.94 18.80 -16.44
C ALA A 463 14.04 19.67 -15.79
N LYS A 464 14.45 19.37 -14.54
CA LYS A 464 15.57 20.05 -13.88
C LYS A 464 16.94 19.65 -14.42
N PHE A 465 17.02 18.57 -15.22
CA PHE A 465 18.28 18.00 -15.70
C PHE A 465 18.29 17.90 -17.23
N ASN A 466 19.16 18.65 -17.89
CA ASN A 466 19.21 18.79 -19.36
C ASN A 466 19.52 17.50 -20.14
N ARG A 467 20.03 16.46 -19.49
CA ARG A 467 20.48 15.21 -20.18
C ARG A 467 19.75 13.96 -19.69
N VAL A 468 18.71 14.11 -18.92
CA VAL A 468 17.92 13.00 -18.42
C VAL A 468 16.78 12.69 -19.39
N SER A 469 16.60 11.41 -19.72
CA SER A 469 15.47 10.97 -20.53
C SER A 469 14.15 11.17 -19.76
N THR A 470 13.17 11.77 -20.41
CA THR A 470 11.80 11.95 -19.88
C THR A 470 10.94 10.69 -20.02
N LYS A 471 11.42 9.64 -20.69
CA LYS A 471 10.71 8.36 -20.79
C LYS A 471 10.60 7.68 -19.44
N ILE A 472 9.42 7.16 -19.15
CA ILE A 472 9.10 6.38 -17.97
C ILE A 472 9.07 4.90 -18.35
N GLY A 473 9.61 4.04 -17.49
CA GLY A 473 9.72 2.61 -17.75
C GLY A 473 9.93 1.80 -16.47
N SER A 474 10.70 0.73 -16.60
CA SER A 474 10.96 -0.21 -15.50
C SER A 474 11.92 0.30 -14.41
N SER A 475 12.60 1.42 -14.61
CA SER A 475 13.50 2.01 -13.61
C SER A 475 12.86 3.19 -12.90
N MET A 476 13.07 3.29 -11.59
CA MET A 476 12.55 4.40 -10.79
C MET A 476 13.29 5.71 -11.10
N LYS A 477 12.52 6.77 -11.30
CA LYS A 477 12.97 8.14 -11.51
C LYS A 477 12.19 9.16 -10.67
N SER A 478 11.06 8.74 -10.10
CA SER A 478 10.22 9.59 -9.25
C SER A 478 10.94 9.94 -7.95
N VAL A 479 10.73 11.17 -7.51
CA VAL A 479 11.35 11.75 -6.30
C VAL A 479 10.41 11.82 -5.12
N GLY A 480 9.11 11.63 -5.34
CA GLY A 480 8.05 11.65 -4.35
C GLY A 480 6.73 11.22 -4.96
N GLU A 481 5.69 11.24 -4.17
CA GLU A 481 4.33 10.90 -4.59
C GLU A 481 3.29 11.68 -3.80
N VAL A 482 2.10 11.77 -4.37
CA VAL A 482 0.92 12.37 -3.72
C VAL A 482 -0.15 11.31 -3.56
N MET A 483 -1.03 11.51 -2.58
CA MET A 483 -2.23 10.72 -2.40
C MET A 483 -3.44 11.64 -2.30
N SER A 484 -4.50 11.32 -3.01
CA SER A 484 -5.78 11.98 -2.93
C SER A 484 -6.88 11.02 -2.54
N ILE A 485 -7.90 11.53 -1.88
CA ILE A 485 -9.10 10.78 -1.48
C ILE A 485 -10.32 11.47 -2.07
N GLY A 486 -11.22 10.70 -2.67
CA GLY A 486 -12.49 11.16 -3.20
C GLY A 486 -13.54 10.05 -3.14
N ARG A 487 -14.79 10.36 -3.49
CA ARG A 487 -15.87 9.38 -3.50
C ARG A 487 -16.20 8.83 -4.89
N ASN A 488 -15.47 9.30 -5.89
CA ASN A 488 -15.38 8.67 -7.21
C ASN A 488 -13.95 8.87 -7.75
N PHE A 489 -13.64 8.11 -8.79
CA PHE A 489 -12.29 8.12 -9.37
C PHE A 489 -11.93 9.49 -9.98
N GLU A 490 -12.86 10.12 -10.68
CA GLU A 490 -12.62 11.42 -11.35
C GLU A 490 -12.26 12.51 -10.33
N GLU A 491 -12.98 12.55 -9.19
CA GLU A 491 -12.70 13.50 -8.10
C GLU A 491 -11.30 13.28 -7.52
N ALA A 492 -10.97 12.05 -7.17
CA ALA A 492 -9.67 11.69 -6.62
C ALA A 492 -8.53 11.93 -7.62
N PHE A 493 -8.71 11.57 -8.88
CA PHE A 493 -7.72 11.73 -9.93
C PHE A 493 -7.37 13.20 -10.20
N GLN A 494 -8.38 14.06 -10.34
CA GLN A 494 -8.15 15.49 -10.57
C GLN A 494 -7.49 16.17 -9.37
N LYS A 495 -7.89 15.83 -8.15
CA LYS A 495 -7.19 16.27 -6.92
C LYS A 495 -5.71 15.90 -6.96
N ALA A 496 -5.40 14.62 -7.25
CA ALA A 496 -4.02 14.13 -7.29
C ALA A 496 -3.17 14.89 -8.33
N LEU A 497 -3.72 15.20 -9.50
CA LEU A 497 -3.00 15.99 -10.51
C LEU A 497 -2.63 17.37 -10.01
N ARG A 498 -3.53 18.06 -9.28
CA ARG A 498 -3.24 19.36 -8.68
C ARG A 498 -2.20 19.29 -7.56
N MET A 499 -2.20 18.18 -6.81
CA MET A 499 -1.23 17.93 -5.74
C MET A 499 0.20 17.72 -6.26
N VAL A 500 0.34 17.05 -7.41
CA VAL A 500 1.65 16.75 -8.01
C VAL A 500 2.36 18.01 -8.50
N ASP A 501 1.62 18.93 -9.13
CA ASP A 501 2.17 20.16 -9.71
C ASP A 501 1.21 21.32 -9.48
N GLU A 502 1.67 22.31 -8.76
CA GLU A 502 0.94 23.55 -8.43
C GLU A 502 0.55 24.39 -9.66
N ASN A 503 1.20 24.16 -10.80
CA ASN A 503 0.88 24.82 -12.07
C ASN A 503 -0.22 24.10 -12.87
N VAL A 504 -0.66 22.94 -12.41
CA VAL A 504 -1.72 22.12 -13.03
C VAL A 504 -3.03 22.33 -12.29
N ASN A 505 -4.09 22.65 -13.02
CA ASN A 505 -5.41 22.91 -12.45
C ASN A 505 -6.31 21.65 -12.40
N GLY A 506 -5.89 20.55 -13.01
CA GLY A 506 -6.60 19.29 -13.15
C GLY A 506 -6.26 18.60 -14.45
N PHE A 507 -7.12 17.70 -14.90
CA PHE A 507 -6.93 16.94 -16.14
C PHE A 507 -7.26 17.79 -17.37
N ASP A 508 -6.35 18.71 -17.71
CA ASP A 508 -6.55 19.74 -18.73
C ASP A 508 -6.08 19.25 -20.12
N PRO A 509 -6.99 19.17 -21.11
CA PRO A 509 -6.66 18.71 -22.45
C PRO A 509 -5.89 19.74 -23.30
N ASN A 510 -5.64 20.93 -22.77
CA ASN A 510 -4.96 22.01 -23.49
C ASN A 510 -3.47 22.15 -23.14
N LEU A 511 -2.97 21.38 -22.17
CA LEU A 511 -1.57 21.48 -21.71
C LEU A 511 -0.56 20.84 -22.66
N GLN A 512 -0.97 19.86 -23.44
CA GLN A 512 -0.13 19.16 -24.41
C GLN A 512 -0.86 18.99 -25.75
N ILE A 513 -0.11 18.61 -26.77
CA ILE A 513 -0.64 18.25 -28.09
C ILE A 513 -0.71 16.72 -28.25
N VAL A 514 -1.55 16.28 -29.16
CA VAL A 514 -1.65 14.84 -29.47
C VAL A 514 -0.33 14.32 -30.02
N ASN A 515 0.16 13.23 -29.43
CA ASN A 515 1.38 12.53 -29.85
C ASN A 515 1.24 11.02 -29.61
N GLU A 516 0.96 10.27 -30.66
CA GLU A 516 0.75 8.82 -30.56
C GLU A 516 2.00 8.08 -30.04
N LYS A 517 3.20 8.58 -30.35
CA LYS A 517 4.44 7.98 -29.86
C LYS A 517 4.57 8.10 -28.34
N GLU A 518 4.18 9.24 -27.77
CA GLU A 518 4.17 9.43 -26.29
C GLU A 518 3.05 8.66 -25.60
N LEU A 519 1.99 8.32 -26.31
CA LEU A 519 0.96 7.40 -25.78
C LEU A 519 1.49 5.96 -25.71
N GLN A 520 2.29 5.52 -26.70
CA GLN A 520 2.91 4.19 -26.71
C GLN A 520 4.13 4.07 -25.79
N GLU A 521 4.96 5.11 -25.77
CA GLU A 521 6.18 5.21 -24.96
C GLU A 521 6.01 6.35 -23.95
N PRO A 522 5.53 6.07 -22.75
CA PRO A 522 5.13 7.12 -21.82
C PRO A 522 6.29 7.99 -21.35
N THR A 523 5.98 9.28 -21.19
CA THR A 523 6.81 10.28 -20.53
C THR A 523 6.11 10.76 -19.27
N ASP A 524 6.75 11.62 -18.49
CA ASP A 524 6.16 12.33 -17.34
C ASP A 524 4.93 13.19 -17.71
N LYS A 525 4.66 13.38 -18.99
CA LYS A 525 3.53 14.18 -19.52
C LYS A 525 2.43 13.36 -20.19
N ARG A 526 2.56 12.04 -20.23
CA ARG A 526 1.62 11.16 -20.96
C ARG A 526 0.15 11.45 -20.64
N MET A 527 -0.19 11.70 -19.38
CA MET A 527 -1.59 11.91 -19.00
C MET A 527 -2.21 13.12 -19.69
N PHE A 528 -1.44 14.18 -19.89
CA PHE A 528 -1.92 15.39 -20.60
C PHE A 528 -1.94 15.19 -22.12
N VAL A 529 -1.04 14.36 -22.67
CA VAL A 529 -1.09 13.91 -24.08
C VAL A 529 -2.35 13.05 -24.31
N LEU A 530 -2.70 12.20 -23.35
CA LEU A 530 -3.92 11.40 -23.39
C LEU A 530 -5.17 12.28 -23.32
N ALA A 531 -5.19 13.30 -22.47
CA ALA A 531 -6.27 14.30 -22.42
C ALA A 531 -6.45 15.01 -23.76
N ALA A 532 -5.34 15.43 -24.40
CA ALA A 532 -5.35 16.04 -25.73
C ALA A 532 -5.90 15.10 -26.81
N ALA A 533 -5.53 13.80 -26.76
CA ALA A 533 -6.04 12.81 -27.70
C ALA A 533 -7.57 12.60 -27.54
N LEU A 534 -8.07 12.55 -26.32
CA LEU A 534 -9.51 12.46 -26.04
C LEU A 534 -10.26 13.69 -26.58
N LYS A 535 -9.71 14.89 -26.35
CA LYS A 535 -10.28 16.14 -26.90
C LYS A 535 -10.30 16.16 -28.43
N ALA A 536 -9.26 15.61 -29.06
CA ALA A 536 -9.18 15.49 -30.52
C ALA A 536 -10.12 14.43 -31.11
N GLY A 537 -10.88 13.73 -30.30
CA GLY A 537 -11.86 12.73 -30.74
C GLY A 537 -11.32 11.31 -30.93
N TYR A 538 -10.16 11.00 -30.39
CA TYR A 538 -9.66 9.62 -30.39
C TYR A 538 -10.63 8.71 -29.65
N SER A 539 -10.94 7.55 -30.25
CA SER A 539 -11.82 6.57 -29.61
C SER A 539 -11.12 5.88 -28.44
N ILE A 540 -11.89 5.39 -27.48
CA ILE A 540 -11.40 4.59 -26.35
C ILE A 540 -10.57 3.39 -26.87
N GLU A 541 -11.05 2.70 -27.90
CA GLU A 541 -10.33 1.55 -28.50
C GLU A 541 -8.96 1.96 -29.07
N LYS A 542 -8.88 3.06 -29.79
CA LYS A 542 -7.61 3.56 -30.33
C LYS A 542 -6.62 3.90 -29.22
N ILE A 543 -7.09 4.57 -28.14
CA ILE A 543 -6.23 4.92 -27.00
C ILE A 543 -5.82 3.65 -26.25
N TYR A 544 -6.74 2.68 -26.08
CA TYR A 544 -6.41 1.39 -25.47
C TYR A 544 -5.33 0.64 -26.28
N GLU A 545 -5.42 0.61 -27.59
CA GLU A 545 -4.38 -0.01 -28.46
C GLU A 545 -3.01 0.63 -28.26
N LEU A 546 -2.96 1.94 -28.10
CA LEU A 546 -1.72 2.69 -27.95
C LEU A 546 -1.14 2.57 -26.53
N THR A 547 -1.97 2.64 -25.49
CA THR A 547 -1.54 2.76 -24.09
C THR A 547 -1.64 1.49 -23.29
N LYS A 548 -2.54 0.57 -23.66
CA LYS A 548 -2.97 -0.59 -22.88
C LYS A 548 -3.56 -0.25 -21.49
N ILE A 549 -3.91 1.00 -21.25
CA ILE A 549 -4.66 1.42 -20.07
C ILE A 549 -6.07 0.84 -20.17
N ASP A 550 -6.58 0.26 -19.08
CA ASP A 550 -7.91 -0.35 -19.05
C ASP A 550 -9.00 0.63 -19.51
N ARG A 551 -9.95 0.14 -20.30
CA ARG A 551 -11.04 0.93 -20.88
C ARG A 551 -11.87 1.64 -19.81
N TRP A 552 -11.99 1.03 -18.62
CA TRP A 552 -12.72 1.65 -17.51
C TRP A 552 -12.10 2.99 -17.11
N PHE A 553 -10.77 3.05 -16.97
CA PHE A 553 -10.06 4.31 -16.69
C PHE A 553 -10.19 5.29 -17.83
N LEU A 554 -10.05 4.83 -19.07
CA LEU A 554 -10.17 5.68 -20.26
C LEU A 554 -11.57 6.33 -20.37
N GLN A 555 -12.63 5.60 -19.99
CA GLN A 555 -13.99 6.15 -19.92
C GLN A 555 -14.10 7.25 -18.84
N LYS A 556 -13.46 7.07 -17.71
CA LYS A 556 -13.43 8.07 -16.64
C LYS A 556 -12.70 9.34 -17.08
N PHE A 557 -11.57 9.21 -17.75
CA PHE A 557 -10.83 10.33 -18.33
C PHE A 557 -11.63 11.05 -19.40
N LYS A 558 -12.31 10.31 -20.26
CA LYS A 558 -13.17 10.88 -21.29
C LYS A 558 -14.29 11.73 -20.70
N ARG A 559 -14.92 11.28 -19.63
CA ARG A 559 -15.95 12.04 -18.92
C ARG A 559 -15.44 13.42 -18.45
N ILE A 560 -14.22 13.46 -17.93
CA ILE A 560 -13.62 14.74 -17.50
C ILE A 560 -13.39 15.67 -18.69
N VAL A 561 -12.86 15.15 -19.80
CA VAL A 561 -12.60 15.94 -21.00
C VAL A 561 -13.88 16.44 -21.64
N GLU A 562 -14.92 15.61 -21.73
CA GLU A 562 -16.25 16.02 -22.23
C GLU A 562 -16.87 17.14 -21.39
N TYR A 563 -16.57 17.16 -20.10
CA TYR A 563 -17.09 18.21 -19.21
C TYR A 563 -16.47 19.58 -19.45
N TYR A 564 -15.23 19.63 -19.98
CA TYR A 564 -14.66 20.89 -20.46
C TYR A 564 -15.48 21.52 -21.60
N ASP A 565 -15.97 20.71 -22.52
CA ASP A 565 -16.83 21.18 -23.62
C ASP A 565 -18.18 21.68 -23.09
N ILE A 566 -18.77 20.96 -22.14
CA ILE A 566 -20.00 21.40 -21.47
C ILE A 566 -19.79 22.76 -20.80
N LEU A 567 -18.72 22.93 -20.02
CA LEU A 567 -18.41 24.19 -19.35
C LEU A 567 -18.12 25.33 -20.33
N SER A 568 -17.35 25.07 -21.41
CA SER A 568 -16.97 26.08 -22.41
C SER A 568 -18.19 26.64 -23.15
N ASN A 569 -19.25 25.86 -23.27
CA ASN A 569 -20.47 26.23 -23.97
C ASN A 569 -21.49 26.94 -23.08
N GLN A 570 -21.18 27.17 -21.78
CA GLN A 570 -22.03 27.92 -20.88
C GLN A 570 -21.81 29.44 -21.09
N GLY A 571 -22.83 30.18 -21.45
CA GLY A 571 -22.79 31.65 -21.46
C GLY A 571 -22.79 32.20 -20.02
N ILE A 572 -23.82 31.83 -19.26
CA ILE A 572 -23.89 31.95 -17.79
C ILE A 572 -23.90 30.53 -17.25
N ILE A 573 -23.01 30.21 -16.31
CA ILE A 573 -22.92 28.86 -15.81
C ILE A 573 -24.20 28.46 -15.06
N ASP A 574 -24.79 27.34 -15.48
CA ASP A 574 -25.92 26.73 -14.79
C ASP A 574 -25.46 26.14 -13.44
N VAL A 575 -26.26 26.34 -12.39
CA VAL A 575 -25.95 25.84 -11.03
C VAL A 575 -25.80 24.33 -10.98
N LYS A 576 -26.59 23.59 -11.77
CA LYS A 576 -26.49 22.13 -11.86
C LYS A 576 -25.17 21.71 -12.51
N VAL A 577 -24.79 22.37 -13.60
CA VAL A 577 -23.50 22.14 -14.27
C VAL A 577 -22.33 22.44 -13.35
N LEU A 578 -22.42 23.53 -12.58
CA LEU A 578 -21.39 23.89 -11.58
C LEU A 578 -21.25 22.79 -10.51
N LYS A 579 -22.37 22.33 -9.97
CA LYS A 579 -22.38 21.27 -8.97
C LYS A 579 -21.79 19.96 -9.50
N GLU A 580 -22.19 19.53 -10.69
CA GLU A 580 -21.68 18.32 -11.34
C GLU A 580 -20.18 18.44 -11.64
N ALA A 581 -19.70 19.61 -12.08
CA ALA A 581 -18.26 19.86 -12.27
C ALA A 581 -17.48 19.66 -10.97
N LYS A 582 -17.97 20.20 -9.85
CA LYS A 582 -17.35 20.01 -8.55
C LYS A 582 -17.37 18.54 -8.14
N GLN A 583 -18.42 17.80 -8.39
CA GLN A 583 -18.55 16.38 -8.07
C GLN A 583 -17.60 15.46 -8.84
N ILE A 584 -17.17 15.86 -10.03
CA ILE A 584 -16.13 15.16 -10.81
C ILE A 584 -14.73 15.77 -10.65
N GLY A 585 -14.54 16.61 -9.64
CA GLY A 585 -13.23 17.05 -9.18
C GLY A 585 -12.68 18.32 -9.85
N PHE A 586 -13.48 19.10 -10.57
CA PHE A 586 -13.04 20.40 -11.10
C PHE A 586 -12.78 21.39 -9.95
N SER A 587 -11.63 22.05 -9.97
CA SER A 587 -11.33 23.16 -9.05
C SER A 587 -12.05 24.43 -9.48
N ASP A 588 -12.23 25.37 -8.55
CA ASP A 588 -12.77 26.70 -8.86
C ASP A 588 -11.91 27.42 -9.92
N LYS A 589 -10.58 27.26 -9.81
CA LYS A 589 -9.63 27.84 -10.78
C LYS A 589 -9.74 27.19 -12.17
N GLN A 590 -9.95 25.89 -12.23
CA GLN A 590 -10.15 25.13 -13.48
C GLN A 590 -11.45 25.52 -14.17
N ILE A 591 -12.55 25.65 -13.43
CA ILE A 591 -13.82 26.14 -13.93
C ILE A 591 -13.67 27.58 -14.45
N ALA A 592 -13.07 28.45 -13.62
CA ALA A 592 -12.86 29.87 -13.97
C ALA A 592 -12.09 30.03 -15.28
N SER A 593 -11.00 29.27 -15.47
CA SER A 593 -10.23 29.33 -16.73
C SER A 593 -11.04 28.89 -17.95
N THR A 594 -11.93 27.92 -17.77
CA THR A 594 -12.77 27.36 -18.86
C THR A 594 -13.88 28.34 -19.25
N ILE A 595 -14.54 28.98 -18.28
CA ILE A 595 -15.64 29.94 -18.52
C ILE A 595 -15.17 31.42 -18.65
N LYS A 596 -13.85 31.66 -18.67
CA LYS A 596 -13.23 32.98 -18.74
C LYS A 596 -13.65 33.89 -17.59
N SER A 597 -13.59 33.38 -16.36
CA SER A 597 -13.91 34.09 -15.11
C SER A 597 -12.71 34.06 -14.16
N THR A 598 -12.91 34.37 -12.89
CA THR A 598 -11.90 34.32 -11.84
C THR A 598 -12.24 33.27 -10.79
N GLU A 599 -11.22 32.71 -10.15
CA GLU A 599 -11.40 31.70 -9.08
C GLU A 599 -12.33 32.23 -7.97
N ILE A 600 -12.16 33.51 -7.57
CA ILE A 600 -12.97 34.12 -6.53
C ILE A 600 -14.44 34.26 -6.96
N ALA A 601 -14.70 34.61 -8.23
CA ALA A 601 -16.07 34.72 -8.74
C ALA A 601 -16.77 33.35 -8.77
N VAL A 602 -16.07 32.31 -9.18
CA VAL A 602 -16.61 30.91 -9.15
C VAL A 602 -16.86 30.49 -7.71
N ARG A 603 -15.93 30.73 -6.79
CA ARG A 603 -16.08 30.47 -5.36
C ARG A 603 -17.34 31.14 -4.79
N LYS A 604 -17.49 32.43 -5.02
CA LYS A 604 -18.64 33.19 -4.57
C LYS A 604 -19.95 32.60 -5.11
N LEU A 605 -19.99 32.30 -6.40
CA LEU A 605 -21.17 31.73 -7.04
C LEU A 605 -21.58 30.38 -6.42
N ARG A 606 -20.60 29.52 -6.14
CA ARG A 606 -20.91 28.22 -5.51
C ARG A 606 -21.34 28.34 -4.05
N GLU A 607 -20.73 29.25 -3.29
CA GLU A 607 -21.11 29.54 -1.89
C GLU A 607 -22.55 30.09 -1.82
N GLU A 608 -22.90 31.05 -2.68
CA GLU A 608 -24.25 31.61 -2.78
C GLU A 608 -25.33 30.58 -3.15
N ASN A 609 -24.95 29.50 -3.84
CA ASN A 609 -25.83 28.40 -4.21
C ASN A 609 -25.68 27.16 -3.30
N ASN A 610 -25.03 27.28 -2.13
CA ASN A 610 -24.78 26.19 -1.18
C ASN A 610 -24.06 24.99 -1.78
N ILE A 611 -23.19 25.22 -2.76
CA ILE A 611 -22.30 24.19 -3.32
C ILE A 611 -20.98 24.25 -2.55
N THR A 612 -20.90 23.52 -1.46
CA THR A 612 -19.74 23.46 -0.58
C THR A 612 -19.34 22.01 -0.34
N PRO A 613 -18.05 21.73 -0.10
CA PRO A 613 -17.63 20.35 0.18
C PRO A 613 -18.07 19.93 1.57
N PHE A 614 -18.17 18.61 1.75
CA PHE A 614 -18.40 17.98 3.03
C PHE A 614 -17.12 17.34 3.55
N VAL A 615 -16.90 17.44 4.87
CA VAL A 615 -15.80 16.73 5.56
C VAL A 615 -16.24 15.32 5.88
N LYS A 616 -15.54 14.36 5.35
CA LYS A 616 -15.75 12.94 5.63
C LYS A 616 -14.54 12.36 6.35
N GLN A 617 -14.80 11.44 7.25
CA GLN A 617 -13.82 10.67 7.98
C GLN A 617 -13.59 9.35 7.26
N ILE A 618 -12.35 8.85 7.18
CA ILE A 618 -12.13 7.53 6.62
C ILE A 618 -12.74 6.46 7.54
N ASP A 619 -13.44 5.52 6.95
CA ASP A 619 -14.00 4.36 7.60
C ASP A 619 -13.64 3.11 6.80
N THR A 620 -12.96 2.17 7.40
CA THR A 620 -12.49 0.94 6.78
C THR A 620 -13.05 -0.33 7.41
N VAL A 621 -14.04 -0.18 8.25
CA VAL A 621 -14.80 -1.29 8.87
C VAL A 621 -16.27 -1.31 8.42
N ALA A 622 -16.58 -0.72 7.27
CA ALA A 622 -17.90 -0.73 6.63
C ALA A 622 -19.04 -0.22 7.57
N ALA A 623 -18.76 0.79 8.38
CA ALA A 623 -19.67 1.37 9.37
C ALA A 623 -20.19 0.39 10.45
N GLU A 624 -19.58 -0.77 10.59
CA GLU A 624 -19.97 -1.74 11.64
C GLU A 624 -19.56 -1.28 13.04
N TRP A 625 -18.52 -0.47 13.14
CA TRP A 625 -18.09 0.26 14.33
C TRP A 625 -17.89 1.73 14.02
N PRO A 626 -18.18 2.63 14.96
CA PRO A 626 -17.89 4.04 14.78
C PRO A 626 -16.41 4.28 14.53
N ALA A 627 -16.08 4.98 13.44
CA ALA A 627 -14.72 5.41 13.18
C ALA A 627 -14.33 6.52 14.17
N SER A 628 -13.14 6.42 14.75
CA SER A 628 -12.56 7.41 15.66
C SER A 628 -11.24 7.96 15.12
N THR A 629 -10.91 7.68 13.86
CA THR A 629 -9.72 8.17 13.21
C THR A 629 -9.75 9.69 13.04
N ASN A 630 -8.58 10.31 13.05
CA ASN A 630 -8.41 11.72 12.76
C ASN A 630 -8.20 12.01 11.25
N TYR A 631 -8.25 10.99 10.38
CA TYR A 631 -8.08 11.12 8.94
C TYR A 631 -9.35 11.62 8.27
N LEU A 632 -9.24 12.77 7.60
CA LEU A 632 -10.32 13.53 7.00
C LEU A 632 -10.02 13.87 5.55
N TYR A 633 -11.07 13.99 4.75
CA TYR A 633 -10.99 14.50 3.39
C TYR A 633 -12.24 15.30 3.04
N LEU A 634 -12.14 16.16 2.03
CA LEU A 634 -13.26 16.92 1.49
C LEU A 634 -13.83 16.23 0.26
N THR A 635 -15.14 16.25 0.14
CA THR A 635 -15.82 15.74 -1.06
C THR A 635 -17.11 16.51 -1.33
N TYR A 636 -17.43 16.70 -2.63
CA TYR A 636 -18.75 17.19 -3.05
C TYR A 636 -19.78 16.06 -3.26
N ASN A 637 -19.35 14.81 -3.05
CA ASN A 637 -20.18 13.61 -3.21
C ASN A 637 -20.65 13.08 -1.85
N ALA A 638 -21.13 13.97 -0.99
CA ALA A 638 -21.71 13.66 0.31
C ALA A 638 -22.91 14.59 0.59
N SER A 639 -23.63 14.31 1.66
CA SER A 639 -24.81 15.08 2.08
C SER A 639 -24.68 15.67 3.49
N SER A 640 -23.65 15.28 4.24
CA SER A 640 -23.41 15.72 5.61
C SER A 640 -21.94 15.64 5.99
N HIS A 641 -21.54 16.39 6.99
CA HIS A 641 -20.24 16.26 7.65
C HIS A 641 -20.25 15.10 8.64
N ASP A 642 -19.11 14.46 8.85
CA ASP A 642 -18.90 13.43 9.88
C ASP A 642 -18.40 14.02 11.21
N LEU A 643 -18.09 15.32 11.25
CA LEU A 643 -17.51 16.00 12.40
C LEU A 643 -18.37 17.16 12.89
N ASP A 644 -18.18 17.47 14.18
CA ASP A 644 -18.53 18.76 14.80
C ASP A 644 -17.32 19.71 14.77
N PHE A 645 -17.57 20.98 14.47
CA PHE A 645 -16.56 22.04 14.34
C PHE A 645 -16.55 23.02 15.53
N SER A 646 -17.03 22.59 16.69
CA SER A 646 -17.15 23.44 17.90
C SER A 646 -15.83 23.68 18.64
N GLU A 647 -14.76 22.96 18.30
CA GLU A 647 -13.47 23.01 19.00
C GLU A 647 -12.48 23.98 18.34
N ASN A 648 -11.67 24.65 19.17
CA ASN A 648 -10.62 25.54 18.69
C ASN A 648 -9.32 24.77 18.40
N HIS A 649 -8.76 25.00 17.23
CA HIS A 649 -7.53 24.37 16.77
C HIS A 649 -6.54 25.42 16.22
N VAL A 650 -5.26 25.06 16.16
CA VAL A 650 -4.25 25.74 15.36
C VAL A 650 -3.99 24.88 14.11
N MET A 651 -4.10 25.48 12.94
CA MET A 651 -3.87 24.81 11.66
C MET A 651 -2.41 24.94 11.25
N VAL A 652 -1.80 23.84 10.83
CA VAL A 652 -0.45 23.79 10.25
C VAL A 652 -0.57 23.26 8.82
N LEU A 653 -0.04 24.02 7.86
CA LEU A 653 0.04 23.60 6.47
C LEU A 653 1.36 22.87 6.26
N GLY A 654 1.31 21.65 5.70
CA GLY A 654 2.49 20.85 5.40
C GLY A 654 3.22 21.27 4.14
N SER A 655 4.34 20.61 3.86
CA SER A 655 5.21 20.94 2.72
C SER A 655 4.76 20.31 1.40
N GLY A 656 3.77 19.42 1.44
CA GLY A 656 3.28 18.72 0.25
C GLY A 656 4.23 17.65 -0.28
N VAL A 657 4.22 17.45 -1.60
CA VAL A 657 5.00 16.42 -2.27
C VAL A 657 6.51 16.66 -2.19
N TYR A 658 7.28 15.61 -1.95
CA TYR A 658 8.74 15.68 -2.02
C TYR A 658 9.19 15.99 -3.46
N ARG A 659 10.20 16.85 -3.56
CA ARG A 659 10.81 17.29 -4.81
C ARG A 659 12.29 17.61 -4.60
N ILE A 660 13.05 17.69 -5.66
CA ILE A 660 14.45 18.11 -5.58
C ILE A 660 14.55 19.52 -4.99
N GLY A 661 15.21 19.63 -3.84
CA GLY A 661 15.39 20.86 -3.07
C GLY A 661 14.32 21.11 -1.99
N SER A 662 13.36 20.20 -1.81
CA SER A 662 12.35 20.30 -0.74
C SER A 662 11.84 18.88 -0.40
N SER A 663 12.29 18.33 0.70
CA SER A 663 12.05 16.94 1.08
C SER A 663 11.74 16.78 2.58
N VAL A 664 12.28 15.75 3.21
CA VAL A 664 11.97 15.34 4.60
C VAL A 664 12.27 16.40 5.66
N GLU A 665 13.17 17.33 5.40
CA GLU A 665 13.52 18.42 6.30
C GLU A 665 12.35 19.34 6.63
N PHE A 666 11.45 19.57 5.68
CA PHE A 666 10.25 20.39 5.91
C PHE A 666 9.16 19.60 6.65
N ASP A 667 9.07 18.30 6.42
CA ASP A 667 8.17 17.46 7.21
C ASP A 667 8.64 17.37 8.68
N TRP A 668 9.94 17.25 8.89
CA TRP A 668 10.53 17.35 10.22
C TRP A 668 10.15 18.65 10.93
N CYS A 669 10.22 19.79 10.25
CA CYS A 669 9.79 21.08 10.80
C CYS A 669 8.30 21.07 11.18
N ALA A 670 7.43 20.56 10.30
CA ALA A 670 6.00 20.49 10.54
C ALA A 670 5.66 19.59 11.75
N VAL A 671 6.29 18.43 11.85
CA VAL A 671 6.11 17.51 12.98
C VAL A 671 6.59 18.12 14.28
N ALA A 672 7.74 18.81 14.29
CA ALA A 672 8.26 19.51 15.46
C ALA A 672 7.29 20.62 15.92
N CYS A 673 6.73 21.38 14.97
CA CYS A 673 5.72 22.40 15.25
C CYS A 673 4.45 21.80 15.89
N LEU A 674 3.89 20.72 15.31
CA LEU A 674 2.72 20.05 15.85
C LEU A 674 2.95 19.51 17.26
N ARG A 675 4.10 18.90 17.51
CA ARG A 675 4.47 18.42 18.85
C ARG A 675 4.54 19.53 19.88
N GLU A 676 5.16 20.67 19.50
CA GLU A 676 5.28 21.81 20.40
C GLU A 676 3.91 22.44 20.71
N LEU A 677 3.05 22.59 19.71
CA LEU A 677 1.67 23.07 19.93
C LEU A 677 0.91 22.15 20.91
N ARG A 678 1.02 20.86 20.75
CA ARG A 678 0.40 19.88 21.66
C ARG A 678 1.00 19.94 23.06
N ASN A 679 2.32 20.12 23.21
CA ASN A 679 2.97 20.33 24.51
C ASN A 679 2.45 21.57 25.23
N GLN A 680 2.05 22.59 24.49
CA GLN A 680 1.42 23.82 25.01
C GLN A 680 -0.10 23.68 25.22
N GLY A 681 -0.65 22.48 25.07
CA GLY A 681 -2.08 22.21 25.28
C GLY A 681 -2.98 22.69 24.14
N LYS A 682 -2.43 23.00 22.97
CA LYS A 682 -3.20 23.38 21.77
C LYS A 682 -3.65 22.14 21.01
N LYS A 683 -4.90 22.15 20.56
CA LYS A 683 -5.36 21.18 19.56
C LYS A 683 -4.87 21.58 18.17
N THR A 684 -4.57 20.62 17.33
CA THR A 684 -3.89 20.82 16.06
C THR A 684 -4.67 20.27 14.89
N ILE A 685 -4.62 21.01 13.78
CA ILE A 685 -5.05 20.53 12.46
C ILE A 685 -3.81 20.51 11.56
N MET A 686 -3.57 19.37 10.93
CA MET A 686 -2.58 19.22 9.87
C MET A 686 -3.28 19.14 8.51
N VAL A 687 -2.80 19.90 7.54
CA VAL A 687 -3.22 19.79 6.13
C VAL A 687 -2.00 19.37 5.32
N ASN A 688 -2.03 18.16 4.77
CA ASN A 688 -0.97 17.63 3.90
C ASN A 688 -1.51 16.48 3.06
N TYR A 689 -0.83 16.19 1.95
CA TYR A 689 -1.25 15.18 0.97
C TYR A 689 -0.14 14.22 0.56
N ASN A 690 1.00 14.27 1.24
CA ASN A 690 2.14 13.39 0.96
C ASN A 690 2.05 12.13 1.83
N PRO A 691 1.85 10.93 1.25
CA PRO A 691 1.72 9.70 2.04
C PRO A 691 3.04 9.22 2.65
N GLU A 692 4.18 9.71 2.17
CA GLU A 692 5.52 9.33 2.65
C GLU A 692 5.93 10.05 3.95
N THR A 693 5.11 10.99 4.43
CA THR A 693 5.45 11.88 5.56
C THR A 693 5.09 11.31 6.92
N VAL A 694 5.79 11.76 7.95
CA VAL A 694 5.45 11.52 9.36
C VAL A 694 4.31 12.45 9.81
N SER A 695 4.22 13.66 9.27
CA SER A 695 3.13 14.60 9.59
C SER A 695 1.74 14.07 9.24
N THR A 696 1.65 13.12 8.31
CA THR A 696 0.40 12.45 7.94
C THR A 696 0.16 11.13 8.69
N ASP A 697 0.91 10.84 9.76
CA ASP A 697 0.63 9.71 10.63
C ASP A 697 -0.57 9.98 11.53
N TYR A 698 -1.29 8.91 11.87
CA TYR A 698 -2.55 8.97 12.62
C TYR A 698 -2.43 9.57 14.03
N ASP A 699 -1.25 9.68 14.60
CA ASP A 699 -1.00 10.07 15.99
C ASP A 699 -0.30 11.43 16.16
N ILE A 700 0.00 12.14 15.07
CA ILE A 700 0.77 13.39 15.10
C ILE A 700 -0.09 14.61 15.37
N SER A 701 -1.28 14.69 14.79
CA SER A 701 -2.22 15.80 14.95
C SER A 701 -3.58 15.34 15.44
N ASP A 702 -4.38 16.27 15.97
CA ASP A 702 -5.75 15.96 16.44
C ASP A 702 -6.71 15.76 15.26
N ARG A 703 -6.51 16.54 14.17
CA ARG A 703 -7.20 16.41 12.88
C ARG A 703 -6.21 16.44 11.75
N LEU A 704 -6.32 15.52 10.83
CA LEU A 704 -5.49 15.44 9.63
C LEU A 704 -6.40 15.53 8.41
N TYR A 705 -6.35 16.65 7.71
CA TYR A 705 -6.95 16.79 6.40
C TYR A 705 -5.98 16.29 5.33
N PHE A 706 -6.30 15.13 4.78
CA PHE A 706 -5.55 14.58 3.65
C PHE A 706 -6.06 15.24 2.37
N GLU A 707 -5.58 16.48 2.14
CA GLU A 707 -6.08 17.38 1.10
C GLU A 707 -4.98 18.22 0.47
N GLU A 708 -5.27 18.75 -0.73
CA GLU A 708 -4.38 19.68 -1.43
C GLU A 708 -4.20 20.98 -0.63
N ILE A 709 -2.99 21.55 -0.71
CA ILE A 709 -2.65 22.81 -0.11
C ILE A 709 -2.83 23.90 -1.20
N SER A 710 -4.08 24.22 -1.49
CA SER A 710 -4.49 25.24 -2.44
C SER A 710 -5.33 26.31 -1.74
N PHE A 711 -5.46 27.49 -2.37
CA PHE A 711 -6.31 28.55 -1.84
C PHE A 711 -7.75 28.06 -1.62
N GLU A 712 -8.34 27.40 -2.61
CA GLU A 712 -9.70 26.87 -2.53
C GLU A 712 -9.90 25.96 -1.32
N VAL A 713 -9.06 24.93 -1.20
CA VAL A 713 -9.24 23.89 -0.19
C VAL A 713 -8.89 24.37 1.20
N VAL A 714 -7.79 25.11 1.36
CA VAL A 714 -7.39 25.67 2.66
C VAL A 714 -8.45 26.64 3.17
N MET A 715 -9.03 27.47 2.29
CA MET A 715 -10.11 28.38 2.68
C MET A 715 -11.41 27.65 3.02
N ASP A 716 -11.71 26.54 2.35
CA ASP A 716 -12.88 25.72 2.71
C ASP A 716 -12.70 25.08 4.11
N ILE A 717 -11.51 24.55 4.42
CA ILE A 717 -11.19 24.03 5.74
C ILE A 717 -11.22 25.16 6.78
N TYR A 718 -10.62 26.31 6.46
CA TYR A 718 -10.60 27.46 7.35
C TYR A 718 -12.02 27.95 7.72
N ASN A 719 -12.91 28.04 6.75
CA ASN A 719 -14.29 28.47 6.96
C ASN A 719 -15.10 27.48 7.83
N LEU A 720 -14.81 26.18 7.74
CA LEU A 720 -15.46 25.15 8.55
C LEU A 720 -14.89 25.10 9.97
N GLU A 721 -13.58 25.04 10.10
CA GLU A 721 -12.89 24.81 11.38
C GLU A 721 -12.70 26.09 12.20
N GLN A 722 -12.69 27.28 11.59
CA GLN A 722 -12.46 28.57 12.26
C GLN A 722 -11.24 28.53 13.20
N PRO A 723 -10.04 28.11 12.75
CA PRO A 723 -8.89 27.94 13.63
C PRO A 723 -8.44 29.26 14.24
N GLU A 724 -7.80 29.19 15.44
CA GLU A 724 -7.22 30.37 16.13
C GLU A 724 -6.09 31.02 15.33
N GLY A 725 -5.41 30.24 14.53
CA GLY A 725 -4.29 30.71 13.69
C GLY A 725 -3.87 29.67 12.66
N VAL A 726 -3.10 30.11 11.68
CA VAL A 726 -2.53 29.26 10.62
C VAL A 726 -1.02 29.44 10.61
N ILE A 727 -0.30 28.32 10.67
CA ILE A 727 1.17 28.28 10.57
C ILE A 727 1.53 27.73 9.19
N LEU A 728 2.37 28.49 8.49
CA LEU A 728 2.91 28.09 7.18
C LEU A 728 4.23 27.36 7.39
N SER A 729 4.35 26.15 6.87
CA SER A 729 5.54 25.32 7.00
C SER A 729 6.36 25.30 5.69
#